data_ea660dc905a7bf5529b20df39e51337d
#
_entry.id   ea660dc905a7bf5529b20df39e51337d
#
_cell.length_a   1.000
_cell.length_b   1.000
_cell.length_c   1.000
_cell.angle_alpha   90.00
_cell.angle_beta   90.00
_cell.angle_gamma   90.00
#
_symmetry.space_group_name_H-M   'P 1'
#
loop_
_entity.id
_entity.type
_entity.pdbx_description
1 polymer ?
#
loop_
_entity_poly.entity_id
_entity_poly.type
_entity_poly.pdbx_seq_one_letter_code
_entity_poly.pdbx_strand_id
1 'polypeptide(L)'
;MSKLKIDGKEITARRGETVLEVCQREGIYIPTLCYQKNLTPYGGCRLCIVEVKGWSMPAASCTLPVEDGMVIKTNTPKLKKLRKFSLQLILSEHPHSCLICEKEEECAQYQECIQKSAITFGCKFCSQNNNCELQKLVSYFGVREIPFIFNYRHLGIERFDPFFDRDYNICILCGRCVRVCGEIRGAHVLDFHHRGPDTLVGTSFDLPHLETGCQFCGACVDVCPTGALHQRYGKWEGEVQKSVTSTCILCSIGCSIKLNVCNNKVVSSTPNNNQICVRGRFGIAPLIHHPKRITAPMIKRNGRMVQVSWEEALNCAVSKFNEHRGKIGILFSNQLTTEAIDSTYNFANNLKCNNITASLEMKNNFKPYDCKKIKGDSVFIFINTNMIENYSPLFLKLKSKRNVNLVVIDSLKNRFSEVADFWLRPKPGKEIDVLKLLFARKKMSNTTGVSYNTIKLTTRLLSGKKTYLFCNPNNIDNIHVPKRVRLIPLYSQINALKILNAGVGCSLADLLNNNKIDCLYLIGSAPKLSRDYKTIIVQDNFPPLFEFDVFLPTATFTETKGTYINIEGKKKILQKAIDPPGKSKPDDWIIAEMSKILKFGMNPSKQKYRKIVRRGALKKRSLTRKYPHFLIVRENCYSYRGLILSLVMKGFKRLKYDNYIWIAPDVAKKLNIKNGMELKIQGQNIDITMPAYISDTVPENCVFAYSHLSMGINTSQPVRLERAEEGRKKE
;
A
#
# COMPACT_ATOMS: atom_id res chain seq x y z
N MET A 1 14.63 -15.26 -35.74
CA MET A 1 13.27 -15.85 -35.49
C MET A 1 13.40 -17.30 -35.87
N SER A 2 13.02 -18.22 -35.02
CA SER A 2 13.08 -19.66 -35.27
C SER A 2 11.74 -20.16 -35.76
N LYS A 3 11.73 -21.05 -36.76
CA LYS A 3 10.52 -21.71 -37.29
C LYS A 3 10.40 -23.09 -36.65
N LEU A 4 9.22 -23.44 -36.18
CA LEU A 4 8.94 -24.74 -35.56
C LEU A 4 7.54 -25.22 -35.97
N LYS A 5 7.28 -26.52 -35.82
CA LYS A 5 5.98 -27.12 -36.09
C LYS A 5 5.38 -27.67 -34.78
N ILE A 6 4.22 -27.15 -34.39
CA ILE A 6 3.51 -27.61 -33.17
C ILE A 6 2.16 -28.20 -33.57
N ASP A 7 1.92 -29.47 -33.27
CA ASP A 7 0.73 -30.24 -33.60
C ASP A 7 0.35 -30.12 -35.12
N GLY A 8 1.37 -30.09 -35.98
CA GLY A 8 1.21 -29.98 -37.43
C GLY A 8 1.18 -28.53 -37.96
N LYS A 9 1.01 -27.52 -37.12
CA LYS A 9 0.94 -26.09 -37.50
C LYS A 9 2.34 -25.47 -37.49
N GLU A 10 2.72 -24.78 -38.57
CA GLU A 10 3.96 -24.01 -38.66
C GLU A 10 3.82 -22.70 -37.86
N ILE A 11 4.78 -22.40 -37.01
CA ILE A 11 4.77 -21.26 -36.09
C ILE A 11 6.15 -20.62 -36.11
N THR A 12 6.20 -19.29 -35.99
CA THR A 12 7.43 -18.53 -35.82
C THR A 12 7.59 -18.08 -34.36
N ALA A 13 8.68 -18.47 -33.71
CA ALA A 13 9.03 -18.07 -32.36
C ALA A 13 9.89 -16.81 -32.35
N ARG A 14 9.76 -16.02 -31.31
CA ARG A 14 10.64 -14.89 -31.01
C ARG A 14 11.91 -15.42 -30.33
N ARG A 15 13.01 -14.69 -30.46
CA ARG A 15 14.27 -15.05 -29.83
C ARG A 15 14.12 -15.17 -28.31
N GLY A 16 14.47 -16.32 -27.75
CA GLY A 16 14.45 -16.60 -26.31
C GLY A 16 13.10 -17.03 -25.73
N GLU A 17 12.05 -17.23 -26.58
CA GLU A 17 10.80 -17.83 -26.11
C GLU A 17 11.00 -19.31 -25.82
N THR A 18 10.35 -19.79 -24.76
CA THR A 18 10.18 -21.22 -24.50
C THR A 18 9.02 -21.80 -25.31
N VAL A 19 9.01 -23.12 -25.48
CA VAL A 19 7.91 -23.82 -26.17
C VAL A 19 6.56 -23.51 -25.53
N LEU A 20 6.49 -23.45 -24.19
CA LEU A 20 5.27 -23.09 -23.47
C LEU A 20 4.79 -21.67 -23.79
N GLU A 21 5.70 -20.70 -23.85
CA GLU A 21 5.36 -19.30 -24.14
C GLU A 21 4.82 -19.14 -25.56
N VAL A 22 5.43 -19.86 -26.53
CA VAL A 22 4.92 -19.92 -27.91
C VAL A 22 3.53 -20.53 -27.94
N CYS A 23 3.31 -21.68 -27.28
CA CYS A 23 2.00 -22.32 -27.22
C CYS A 23 0.94 -21.39 -26.62
N GLN A 24 1.25 -20.73 -25.51
CA GLN A 24 0.33 -19.77 -24.88
C GLN A 24 -0.03 -18.58 -25.81
N ARG A 25 0.94 -18.08 -26.56
CA ARG A 25 0.72 -16.99 -27.54
C ARG A 25 -0.17 -17.43 -28.70
N GLU A 26 -0.03 -18.67 -29.15
CA GLU A 26 -0.80 -19.24 -30.24
C GLU A 26 -2.13 -19.88 -29.78
N GLY A 27 -2.49 -19.75 -28.50
CA GLY A 27 -3.74 -20.31 -27.96
C GLY A 27 -3.74 -21.83 -27.76
N ILE A 28 -2.57 -22.49 -27.82
CA ILE A 28 -2.41 -23.94 -27.59
C ILE A 28 -2.31 -24.18 -26.10
N TYR A 29 -3.28 -24.90 -25.53
CA TYR A 29 -3.32 -25.16 -24.09
C TYR A 29 -2.34 -26.25 -23.69
N ILE A 30 -1.43 -25.95 -22.77
CA ILE A 30 -0.56 -26.90 -22.08
C ILE A 30 -0.76 -26.72 -20.57
N PRO A 31 -1.12 -27.79 -19.83
CA PRO A 31 -1.38 -27.69 -18.38
C PRO A 31 -0.10 -27.40 -17.60
N THR A 32 -0.22 -26.59 -16.57
CA THR A 32 0.90 -26.21 -15.67
C THR A 32 0.41 -25.96 -14.25
N LEU A 33 1.26 -26.17 -13.23
CA LEU A 33 1.04 -25.77 -11.84
C LEU A 33 2.20 -24.93 -11.28
N CYS A 34 3.44 -25.20 -11.70
CA CYS A 34 4.58 -24.45 -11.18
C CYS A 34 4.98 -23.25 -12.05
N TYR A 35 4.55 -23.20 -13.32
CA TYR A 35 4.82 -22.06 -14.18
C TYR A 35 3.96 -20.85 -13.82
N GLN A 36 4.56 -19.69 -13.80
CA GLN A 36 3.91 -18.40 -13.65
C GLN A 36 4.56 -17.40 -14.60
N LYS A 37 3.76 -16.69 -15.38
CA LYS A 37 4.25 -15.66 -16.29
C LYS A 37 5.10 -14.62 -15.53
N ASN A 38 6.21 -14.20 -16.15
CA ASN A 38 7.18 -13.25 -15.58
C ASN A 38 8.00 -13.77 -14.40
N LEU A 39 7.98 -15.06 -14.11
CA LEU A 39 8.91 -15.71 -13.18
C LEU A 39 9.80 -16.68 -13.96
N THR A 40 11.03 -16.87 -13.50
CA THR A 40 11.93 -17.87 -14.06
C THR A 40 11.27 -19.25 -14.04
N PRO A 41 11.21 -19.99 -15.15
CA PRO A 41 10.62 -21.31 -15.19
C PRO A 41 11.26 -22.28 -14.20
N TYR A 42 10.44 -23.10 -13.51
CA TYR A 42 10.92 -24.02 -12.48
C TYR A 42 10.99 -25.49 -12.97
N GLY A 43 10.02 -25.89 -13.80
CA GLY A 43 9.99 -27.25 -14.38
C GLY A 43 9.65 -28.38 -13.39
N GLY A 44 9.26 -28.08 -12.15
CA GLY A 44 9.09 -29.07 -11.07
C GLY A 44 7.83 -29.94 -11.20
N CYS A 45 6.68 -29.40 -11.61
CA CYS A 45 5.40 -30.14 -11.62
C CYS A 45 5.27 -31.17 -12.75
N ARG A 46 6.08 -31.11 -13.80
CA ARG A 46 6.09 -32.00 -14.98
C ARG A 46 4.76 -32.13 -15.75
N LEU A 47 3.83 -31.21 -15.55
CA LEU A 47 2.55 -31.21 -16.27
C LEU A 47 2.67 -30.60 -17.66
N CYS A 48 3.68 -29.77 -17.91
CA CYS A 48 3.88 -29.10 -19.20
C CYS A 48 4.74 -29.90 -20.18
N ILE A 49 4.95 -31.20 -19.98
CA ILE A 49 5.77 -32.03 -20.86
C ILE A 49 5.20 -32.11 -22.29
N VAL A 50 6.08 -32.08 -23.28
CA VAL A 50 5.77 -32.22 -24.70
C VAL A 50 6.69 -33.24 -25.36
N GLU A 51 6.27 -33.87 -26.45
CA GLU A 51 7.14 -34.71 -27.27
C GLU A 51 7.82 -33.90 -28.36
N VAL A 52 9.13 -34.06 -28.47
CA VAL A 52 9.95 -33.44 -29.54
C VAL A 52 10.39 -34.55 -30.49
N LYS A 53 10.16 -34.41 -31.77
CA LYS A 53 10.56 -35.43 -32.79
C LYS A 53 12.06 -35.69 -32.66
N GLY A 54 12.41 -36.99 -32.59
CA GLY A 54 13.80 -37.41 -32.44
C GLY A 54 14.28 -37.53 -30.99
N TRP A 55 13.47 -37.12 -29.99
CA TRP A 55 13.83 -37.26 -28.57
C TRP A 55 13.15 -38.48 -27.97
N SER A 56 13.91 -39.25 -27.17
CA SER A 56 13.41 -40.45 -26.49
C SER A 56 12.45 -40.13 -25.35
N MET A 57 12.68 -39.01 -24.66
CA MET A 57 11.92 -38.57 -23.47
C MET A 57 11.21 -37.27 -23.71
N PRO A 58 9.97 -37.12 -23.19
CA PRO A 58 9.28 -35.83 -23.21
C PRO A 58 10.02 -34.75 -22.41
N ALA A 59 10.01 -33.52 -22.92
CA ALA A 59 10.65 -32.38 -22.33
C ALA A 59 9.65 -31.41 -21.66
N ALA A 60 10.06 -30.73 -20.60
CA ALA A 60 9.23 -29.72 -19.96
C ALA A 60 9.20 -28.43 -20.80
N SER A 61 8.08 -28.14 -21.47
CA SER A 61 7.94 -27.02 -22.39
C SER A 61 8.20 -25.64 -21.75
N CYS A 62 7.99 -25.52 -20.44
CA CYS A 62 8.24 -24.24 -19.74
C CYS A 62 9.74 -23.90 -19.60
N THR A 63 10.63 -24.88 -19.69
CA THR A 63 12.09 -24.72 -19.61
C THR A 63 12.80 -25.01 -20.90
N LEU A 64 12.08 -25.46 -21.93
CA LEU A 64 12.63 -25.82 -23.23
C LEU A 64 12.66 -24.58 -24.14
N PRO A 65 13.84 -23.99 -24.45
CA PRO A 65 13.95 -22.94 -25.41
C PRO A 65 13.63 -23.46 -26.83
N VAL A 66 13.06 -22.59 -27.66
CA VAL A 66 12.75 -22.95 -29.04
C VAL A 66 14.01 -22.91 -29.89
N GLU A 67 14.24 -24.00 -30.63
CA GLU A 67 15.26 -24.11 -31.67
C GLU A 67 14.62 -24.21 -33.07
N ASP A 68 15.36 -23.87 -34.12
CA ASP A 68 14.87 -23.88 -35.46
C ASP A 68 14.63 -25.33 -35.97
N GLY A 69 13.54 -25.57 -36.69
CA GLY A 69 13.19 -26.88 -37.19
C GLY A 69 12.55 -27.85 -36.20
N MET A 70 12.34 -27.45 -34.93
CA MET A 70 11.67 -28.32 -33.93
C MET A 70 10.28 -28.75 -34.40
N VAL A 71 9.97 -30.05 -34.24
CA VAL A 71 8.63 -30.61 -34.43
C VAL A 71 8.11 -31.15 -33.12
N ILE A 72 7.03 -30.56 -32.65
CA ILE A 72 6.51 -30.75 -31.28
C ILE A 72 5.08 -31.27 -31.33
N LYS A 73 4.78 -32.27 -30.48
CA LYS A 73 3.42 -32.73 -30.18
C LYS A 73 3.07 -32.37 -28.76
N THR A 74 1.93 -31.70 -28.55
CA THR A 74 1.51 -31.21 -27.23
C THR A 74 0.46 -32.10 -26.58
N ASN A 75 -0.26 -32.96 -27.34
CA ASN A 75 -1.40 -33.71 -26.86
C ASN A 75 -1.45 -35.13 -27.48
N THR A 76 -0.65 -36.06 -26.93
CA THR A 76 -0.66 -37.48 -27.31
C THR A 76 -1.20 -38.37 -26.19
N PRO A 77 -1.66 -39.59 -26.46
CA PRO A 77 -2.06 -40.52 -25.40
C PRO A 77 -0.96 -40.78 -24.36
N LYS A 78 0.30 -40.85 -24.79
CA LYS A 78 1.47 -40.98 -23.91
C LYS A 78 1.62 -39.78 -22.98
N LEU A 79 1.53 -38.57 -23.51
CA LEU A 79 1.59 -37.30 -22.71
C LEU A 79 0.45 -37.22 -21.71
N LYS A 80 -0.78 -37.57 -22.12
CA LYS A 80 -1.94 -37.62 -21.20
C LYS A 80 -1.71 -38.55 -20.03
N LYS A 81 -1.21 -39.76 -20.29
CA LYS A 81 -0.90 -40.77 -19.25
C LYS A 81 0.17 -40.26 -18.29
N LEU A 82 1.27 -39.70 -18.80
CA LEU A 82 2.37 -39.21 -17.99
C LEU A 82 1.96 -37.98 -17.15
N ARG A 83 1.17 -37.08 -17.70
CA ARG A 83 0.66 -35.91 -16.96
C ARG A 83 -0.32 -36.32 -15.86
N LYS A 84 -1.22 -37.29 -16.14
CA LYS A 84 -2.12 -37.86 -15.14
C LYS A 84 -1.33 -38.50 -14.00
N PHE A 85 -0.30 -39.26 -14.33
CA PHE A 85 0.60 -39.86 -13.34
C PHE A 85 1.33 -38.82 -12.48
N SER A 86 1.88 -37.77 -13.10
CA SER A 86 2.51 -36.65 -12.37
C SER A 86 1.52 -35.91 -11.45
N LEU A 87 0.27 -35.76 -11.87
CA LEU A 87 -0.78 -35.17 -11.05
C LEU A 87 -1.16 -36.03 -9.87
N GLN A 88 -1.27 -37.36 -10.08
CA GLN A 88 -1.52 -38.37 -9.04
C GLN A 88 -0.40 -38.37 -7.97
N LEU A 89 0.87 -38.21 -8.39
CA LEU A 89 2.00 -38.06 -7.44
C LEU A 89 1.87 -36.79 -6.60
N ILE A 90 1.45 -35.65 -7.19
CA ILE A 90 1.19 -34.44 -6.41
C ILE A 90 0.05 -34.67 -5.40
N LEU A 91 -0.97 -35.40 -5.80
CA LEU A 91 -2.14 -35.67 -4.97
C LEU A 91 -1.86 -36.67 -3.86
N SER A 92 -0.81 -37.51 -3.95
CA SER A 92 -0.46 -38.47 -2.88
C SER A 92 -0.02 -37.79 -1.58
N GLU A 93 0.39 -36.53 -1.63
CA GLU A 93 0.71 -35.71 -0.44
C GLU A 93 -0.32 -34.57 -0.17
N HIS A 94 -1.33 -34.43 -1.03
CA HIS A 94 -2.36 -33.39 -0.90
C HIS A 94 -3.70 -34.00 -0.47
N PRO A 95 -4.42 -33.44 0.52
CA PRO A 95 -5.76 -33.89 0.88
C PRO A 95 -6.68 -33.91 -0.33
N HIS A 96 -6.96 -35.09 -0.88
CA HIS A 96 -7.61 -35.20 -2.18
C HIS A 96 -9.02 -35.84 -2.12
N SER A 97 -9.52 -36.16 -0.94
CA SER A 97 -10.81 -36.87 -0.79
C SER A 97 -11.96 -36.20 -1.56
N CYS A 98 -12.09 -34.88 -1.49
CA CYS A 98 -13.10 -34.16 -2.27
C CYS A 98 -12.78 -34.05 -3.77
N LEU A 99 -11.50 -34.08 -4.15
CA LEU A 99 -11.08 -33.92 -5.56
C LEU A 99 -11.42 -35.13 -6.43
N ILE A 100 -11.55 -36.31 -5.83
CA ILE A 100 -11.85 -37.57 -6.52
C ILE A 100 -13.22 -38.15 -6.11
N CYS A 101 -13.99 -37.38 -5.28
CA CYS A 101 -15.27 -37.85 -4.74
C CYS A 101 -16.36 -37.78 -5.83
N GLU A 102 -17.08 -38.91 -5.98
CA GLU A 102 -18.20 -39.01 -6.93
C GLU A 102 -19.45 -38.21 -6.47
N LYS A 103 -19.53 -37.88 -5.16
CA LYS A 103 -20.65 -37.15 -4.53
C LYS A 103 -20.40 -35.68 -4.34
N GLU A 104 -19.50 -35.06 -5.11
CA GLU A 104 -19.16 -33.65 -4.98
C GLU A 104 -20.38 -32.75 -5.24
N GLU A 105 -21.20 -33.07 -6.25
CA GLU A 105 -22.39 -32.31 -6.61
C GLU A 105 -23.46 -32.38 -5.52
N GLU A 106 -23.68 -33.54 -4.90
CA GLU A 106 -24.61 -33.70 -3.77
C GLU A 106 -24.15 -32.86 -2.56
N CYS A 107 -22.85 -32.88 -2.24
CA CYS A 107 -22.30 -32.03 -1.19
C CYS A 107 -22.51 -30.53 -1.46
N ALA A 108 -22.44 -30.10 -2.71
CA ALA A 108 -22.69 -28.72 -3.09
C ALA A 108 -24.14 -28.32 -2.81
N GLN A 109 -25.10 -29.21 -3.08
CA GLN A 109 -26.52 -29.01 -2.85
C GLN A 109 -26.87 -28.82 -1.35
N TYR A 110 -26.30 -29.69 -0.49
CA TYR A 110 -26.62 -29.67 0.95
C TYR A 110 -25.66 -28.80 1.79
N GLN A 111 -24.66 -28.23 1.19
CA GLN A 111 -23.60 -27.44 1.85
C GLN A 111 -22.86 -28.19 2.99
N GLU A 112 -22.93 -29.50 3.02
CA GLU A 112 -22.33 -30.38 4.00
C GLU A 112 -21.53 -31.50 3.31
N CYS A 113 -20.53 -32.07 4.00
CA CYS A 113 -19.82 -33.24 3.51
C CYS A 113 -20.63 -34.51 3.82
N ILE A 114 -21.23 -35.12 2.80
CA ILE A 114 -22.06 -36.34 2.93
C ILE A 114 -21.22 -37.56 3.27
N GLN A 115 -20.04 -37.68 2.67
CA GLN A 115 -19.06 -38.69 3.05
C GLN A 115 -18.22 -38.22 4.22
N LYS A 116 -18.50 -38.69 5.41
CA LYS A 116 -17.66 -38.49 6.59
C LYS A 116 -16.36 -39.26 6.42
N SER A 117 -15.41 -38.66 5.73
CA SER A 117 -14.04 -39.20 5.63
C SER A 117 -13.34 -38.98 6.96
N ALA A 118 -12.47 -39.94 7.37
CA ALA A 118 -11.63 -39.81 8.56
C ALA A 118 -10.68 -38.57 8.49
N ILE A 119 -10.46 -38.02 7.29
CA ILE A 119 -9.68 -36.85 7.01
C ILE A 119 -10.62 -35.75 6.48
N THR A 120 -11.09 -34.90 7.36
CA THR A 120 -12.05 -33.79 7.07
C THR A 120 -11.41 -32.58 6.38
N PHE A 121 -10.24 -32.69 5.78
CA PHE A 121 -9.50 -31.61 5.12
C PHE A 121 -9.70 -31.65 3.60
N GLY A 122 -10.95 -31.66 3.14
CA GLY A 122 -11.27 -31.63 1.73
C GLY A 122 -11.50 -30.23 1.18
N CYS A 123 -11.74 -30.15 -0.12
CA CYS A 123 -12.01 -28.86 -0.82
C CYS A 123 -13.15 -28.07 -0.21
N LYS A 124 -14.17 -28.72 0.36
CA LYS A 124 -15.29 -28.08 1.04
C LYS A 124 -14.86 -27.11 2.15
N PHE A 125 -13.77 -27.43 2.85
CA PHE A 125 -13.21 -26.60 3.93
C PHE A 125 -12.03 -25.75 3.48
N CYS A 126 -11.67 -25.80 2.20
CA CYS A 126 -10.60 -25.00 1.63
C CYS A 126 -11.15 -23.66 1.14
N SER A 127 -10.48 -22.58 1.53
CA SER A 127 -10.83 -21.22 1.12
C SER A 127 -10.65 -20.94 -0.38
N GLN A 128 -10.02 -21.85 -1.12
CA GLN A 128 -9.84 -21.77 -2.59
C GLN A 128 -10.77 -22.74 -3.33
N ASN A 129 -11.74 -23.33 -2.66
CA ASN A 129 -12.71 -24.19 -3.34
C ASN A 129 -13.31 -23.46 -4.57
N ASN A 130 -13.48 -24.18 -5.67
CA ASN A 130 -13.94 -23.71 -6.99
C ASN A 130 -13.00 -22.69 -7.69
N ASN A 131 -11.96 -22.18 -7.01
CA ASN A 131 -10.97 -21.26 -7.60
C ASN A 131 -9.54 -21.84 -7.61
N CYS A 132 -9.37 -23.09 -7.23
CA CYS A 132 -8.09 -23.79 -7.13
C CYS A 132 -7.61 -24.30 -8.50
N GLU A 133 -6.35 -23.98 -8.89
CA GLU A 133 -5.78 -24.48 -10.15
C GLU A 133 -5.58 -26.00 -10.12
N LEU A 134 -5.25 -26.60 -8.96
CA LEU A 134 -5.13 -28.04 -8.81
C LEU A 134 -6.47 -28.74 -9.04
N GLN A 135 -7.55 -28.25 -8.46
CA GLN A 135 -8.93 -28.76 -8.64
C GLN A 135 -9.31 -28.77 -10.13
N LYS A 136 -9.06 -27.67 -10.86
CA LYS A 136 -9.33 -27.58 -12.30
C LYS A 136 -8.56 -28.63 -13.12
N LEU A 137 -7.33 -28.94 -12.74
CA LEU A 137 -6.53 -29.94 -13.46
C LEU A 137 -6.96 -31.38 -13.12
N VAL A 138 -7.40 -31.66 -11.89
CA VAL A 138 -7.96 -32.95 -11.52
C VAL A 138 -9.20 -33.26 -12.37
N SER A 139 -10.10 -32.29 -12.49
CA SER A 139 -11.28 -32.40 -13.37
C SER A 139 -10.88 -32.55 -14.86
N TYR A 140 -9.94 -31.73 -15.35
CA TYR A 140 -9.47 -31.78 -16.74
C TYR A 140 -8.89 -33.15 -17.14
N PHE A 141 -8.12 -33.81 -16.25
CA PHE A 141 -7.55 -35.15 -16.51
C PHE A 141 -8.45 -36.29 -16.11
N GLY A 142 -9.61 -36.05 -15.52
CA GLY A 142 -10.53 -37.07 -15.06
C GLY A 142 -9.87 -38.02 -14.06
N VAL A 143 -9.15 -37.48 -13.07
CA VAL A 143 -8.52 -38.29 -12.01
C VAL A 143 -9.60 -38.74 -11.04
N ARG A 144 -9.80 -40.05 -10.90
CA ARG A 144 -10.79 -40.67 -10.00
C ARG A 144 -10.16 -41.56 -8.93
N GLU A 145 -8.87 -41.86 -9.07
CA GLU A 145 -8.13 -42.74 -8.18
C GLU A 145 -6.69 -42.27 -8.01
N ILE A 146 -6.09 -42.56 -6.88
CA ILE A 146 -4.70 -42.28 -6.58
C ILE A 146 -4.03 -43.61 -6.22
N PRO A 147 -3.19 -44.18 -7.12
CA PRO A 147 -2.59 -45.47 -6.91
C PRO A 147 -1.38 -45.46 -5.94
N PHE A 148 -1.21 -44.38 -5.21
CA PHE A 148 -0.12 -44.16 -4.26
C PHE A 148 -0.64 -44.12 -2.84
N ILE A 149 0.21 -44.50 -1.87
CA ILE A 149 -0.10 -44.33 -0.46
C ILE A 149 -0.21 -42.84 -0.16
N PHE A 150 -1.30 -42.48 0.49
CA PHE A 150 -1.54 -41.11 0.89
C PHE A 150 -0.69 -40.74 2.12
N ASN A 151 0.19 -39.78 1.96
CA ASN A 151 1.04 -39.27 3.03
C ASN A 151 0.58 -37.89 3.49
N TYR A 152 -0.30 -37.88 4.49
CA TYR A 152 -0.74 -36.61 5.09
C TYR A 152 0.32 -36.11 6.10
N ARG A 153 0.71 -34.83 5.94
CA ARG A 153 1.84 -34.27 6.71
C ARG A 153 1.52 -33.95 8.16
N HIS A 154 0.25 -33.79 8.54
CA HIS A 154 -0.21 -33.44 9.91
C HIS A 154 0.40 -32.16 10.47
N LEU A 155 0.67 -31.16 9.64
CA LEU A 155 1.28 -29.90 10.04
C LEU A 155 0.23 -28.90 10.55
N GLY A 156 0.61 -28.05 11.51
CA GLY A 156 -0.24 -26.98 12.01
C GLY A 156 -0.44 -25.87 10.97
N ILE A 157 -1.62 -25.23 11.00
CA ILE A 157 -1.87 -24.04 10.18
C ILE A 157 -1.26 -22.81 10.88
N GLU A 158 -0.36 -22.11 10.20
CA GLU A 158 0.23 -20.89 10.72
C GLU A 158 -0.71 -19.70 10.57
N ARG A 159 -1.09 -19.10 11.70
CA ARG A 159 -2.04 -17.97 11.79
C ARG A 159 -1.49 -16.73 12.49
N PHE A 160 -0.18 -16.69 12.72
CA PHE A 160 0.44 -15.58 13.41
C PHE A 160 0.71 -14.35 12.52
N ASP A 161 0.69 -14.49 11.21
CA ASP A 161 0.80 -13.35 10.31
C ASP A 161 -0.45 -12.45 10.33
N PRO A 162 -0.31 -11.13 10.16
CA PRO A 162 -1.45 -10.21 10.31
C PRO A 162 -2.50 -10.28 9.21
N PHE A 163 -2.16 -10.74 7.99
CA PHE A 163 -3.02 -10.61 6.81
C PHE A 163 -3.36 -11.90 6.10
N PHE A 164 -2.57 -12.96 6.26
CA PHE A 164 -2.77 -14.23 5.58
C PHE A 164 -2.43 -15.41 6.48
N ASP A 165 -2.98 -16.56 6.14
CA ASP A 165 -2.71 -17.83 6.79
C ASP A 165 -1.86 -18.71 5.86
N ARG A 166 -1.09 -19.64 6.42
CA ARG A 166 -0.32 -20.64 5.69
C ARG A 166 -0.67 -22.05 6.17
N ASP A 167 -1.08 -22.89 5.24
CA ASP A 167 -1.36 -24.29 5.46
C ASP A 167 -0.42 -25.16 4.62
N TYR A 168 0.53 -25.79 5.28
CA TYR A 168 1.52 -26.64 4.62
C TYR A 168 0.92 -27.94 4.10
N ASN A 169 -0.20 -28.43 4.66
CA ASN A 169 -0.82 -29.70 4.25
C ASN A 169 -1.37 -29.63 2.82
N ILE A 170 -1.71 -28.45 2.34
CA ILE A 170 -2.21 -28.22 0.98
C ILE A 170 -1.21 -27.51 0.07
N CYS A 171 0.05 -27.41 0.51
CA CYS A 171 1.14 -26.89 -0.30
C CYS A 171 1.67 -27.99 -1.23
N ILE A 172 1.73 -27.70 -2.54
CA ILE A 172 2.24 -28.60 -3.58
C ILE A 172 3.69 -28.30 -3.99
N LEU A 173 4.43 -27.56 -3.20
CA LEU A 173 5.84 -27.21 -3.41
C LEU A 173 6.17 -26.63 -4.80
N CYS A 174 5.23 -25.92 -5.42
CA CYS A 174 5.39 -25.39 -6.79
C CYS A 174 6.42 -24.24 -6.89
N GLY A 175 6.88 -23.67 -5.78
CA GLY A 175 7.89 -22.64 -5.71
C GLY A 175 7.50 -21.27 -6.28
N ARG A 176 6.22 -21.03 -6.66
CA ARG A 176 5.78 -19.74 -7.20
C ARG A 176 5.93 -18.61 -6.18
N CYS A 177 5.60 -18.86 -4.90
CA CYS A 177 5.70 -17.89 -3.81
C CYS A 177 7.16 -17.52 -3.49
N VAL A 178 8.08 -18.46 -3.54
CA VAL A 178 9.53 -18.25 -3.38
C VAL A 178 10.03 -17.34 -4.50
N ARG A 179 9.78 -17.71 -5.76
CA ARG A 179 10.25 -16.96 -6.94
C ARG A 179 9.65 -15.58 -7.02
N VAL A 180 8.36 -15.39 -6.79
CA VAL A 180 7.77 -14.03 -6.83
C VAL A 180 8.33 -13.15 -5.71
N CYS A 181 8.62 -13.72 -4.53
CA CYS A 181 9.23 -13.00 -3.41
C CYS A 181 10.65 -12.54 -3.74
N GLY A 182 11.46 -13.41 -4.35
CA GLY A 182 12.83 -13.10 -4.76
C GLY A 182 12.90 -12.25 -6.04
N GLU A 183 12.37 -12.76 -7.15
CA GLU A 183 12.59 -12.19 -8.49
C GLU A 183 11.82 -10.88 -8.72
N ILE A 184 10.57 -10.81 -8.28
CA ILE A 184 9.72 -9.63 -8.52
C ILE A 184 9.81 -8.63 -7.38
N ARG A 185 9.76 -9.11 -6.12
CA ARG A 185 9.75 -8.23 -4.94
C ARG A 185 11.16 -7.90 -4.43
N GLY A 186 12.15 -8.75 -4.73
CA GLY A 186 13.51 -8.62 -4.22
C GLY A 186 13.56 -8.64 -2.69
N ALA A 187 12.62 -9.33 -2.07
CA ALA A 187 12.50 -9.41 -0.62
C ALA A 187 13.16 -10.66 -0.04
N HIS A 188 13.20 -11.76 -0.80
CA HIS A 188 13.84 -13.03 -0.43
C HIS A 188 13.48 -13.51 0.98
N VAL A 189 12.20 -13.38 1.36
CA VAL A 189 11.70 -13.76 2.67
C VAL A 189 11.33 -15.24 2.71
N LEU A 190 10.84 -15.76 1.58
CA LEU A 190 10.41 -17.14 1.43
C LEU A 190 11.47 -17.94 0.68
N ASP A 191 11.75 -19.15 1.18
CA ASP A 191 12.61 -20.13 0.50
C ASP A 191 12.15 -21.56 0.82
N PHE A 192 12.77 -22.56 0.19
CA PHE A 192 12.61 -23.96 0.55
C PHE A 192 13.46 -24.30 1.77
N HIS A 193 12.84 -24.91 2.76
CA HIS A 193 13.47 -25.40 3.97
C HIS A 193 13.47 -26.94 3.98
N HIS A 194 14.43 -27.53 4.67
CA HIS A 194 14.66 -28.97 4.71
C HIS A 194 14.92 -29.59 3.32
N ARG A 195 14.96 -30.91 3.22
CA ARG A 195 15.21 -31.62 1.97
C ARG A 195 14.37 -32.91 1.91
N GLY A 196 14.18 -33.43 0.71
CA GLY A 196 13.41 -34.63 0.48
C GLY A 196 11.95 -34.52 0.93
N PRO A 197 11.40 -35.51 1.60
CA PRO A 197 10.00 -35.52 2.05
C PRO A 197 9.63 -34.41 3.01
N ASP A 198 10.59 -33.91 3.79
CA ASP A 198 10.39 -32.86 4.79
C ASP A 198 10.44 -31.43 4.21
N THR A 199 10.62 -31.33 2.89
CA THR A 199 10.68 -30.00 2.24
C THR A 199 9.44 -29.18 2.51
N LEU A 200 9.62 -27.95 3.00
CA LEU A 200 8.58 -26.95 3.22
C LEU A 200 8.98 -25.62 2.58
N VAL A 201 8.02 -24.75 2.38
CA VAL A 201 8.28 -23.36 2.02
C VAL A 201 8.12 -22.49 3.27
N GLY A 202 9.18 -21.89 3.74
CA GLY A 202 9.18 -21.13 4.99
C GLY A 202 9.93 -19.79 4.89
N THR A 203 10.07 -19.16 6.04
CA THR A 203 10.92 -18.00 6.26
C THR A 203 12.22 -18.45 6.92
N SER A 204 13.30 -17.71 6.76
CA SER A 204 14.58 -18.04 7.41
C SER A 204 14.40 -18.26 8.91
N PHE A 205 14.90 -19.40 9.39
CA PHE A 205 14.83 -19.82 10.81
C PHE A 205 13.41 -19.91 11.36
N ASP A 206 12.40 -20.15 10.51
CA ASP A 206 10.98 -20.20 10.86
C ASP A 206 10.47 -18.98 11.63
N LEU A 207 11.15 -17.83 11.47
CA LEU A 207 10.74 -16.58 12.10
C LEU A 207 9.42 -16.05 11.51
N PRO A 208 8.60 -15.37 12.31
CA PRO A 208 7.41 -14.71 11.80
C PRO A 208 7.75 -13.72 10.67
N HIS A 209 6.87 -13.56 9.68
CA HIS A 209 7.08 -12.62 8.58
C HIS A 209 7.35 -11.17 9.02
N LEU A 210 6.86 -10.77 10.20
CA LEU A 210 7.14 -9.46 10.81
C LEU A 210 8.64 -9.27 11.12
N GLU A 211 9.36 -10.35 11.41
CA GLU A 211 10.76 -10.33 11.82
C GLU A 211 11.73 -10.55 10.65
N THR A 212 11.25 -11.13 9.55
CA THR A 212 12.07 -11.44 8.36
C THR A 212 12.12 -10.30 7.34
N GLY A 213 11.50 -9.16 7.64
CA GLY A 213 11.42 -8.02 6.74
C GLY A 213 10.46 -8.22 5.57
N CYS A 214 9.42 -9.01 5.74
CA CYS A 214 8.33 -9.14 4.79
C CYS A 214 7.67 -7.78 4.52
N GLN A 215 7.41 -7.48 3.24
CA GLN A 215 6.73 -6.24 2.83
C GLN A 215 5.19 -6.36 2.92
N PHE A 216 4.66 -7.52 3.31
CA PHE A 216 3.23 -7.84 3.32
C PHE A 216 2.50 -7.44 2.02
N CYS A 217 3.18 -7.59 0.90
CA CYS A 217 2.64 -7.18 -0.41
C CYS A 217 1.59 -8.15 -0.98
N GLY A 218 1.48 -9.38 -0.44
CA GLY A 218 0.55 -10.41 -0.86
C GLY A 218 0.88 -11.08 -2.20
N ALA A 219 2.03 -10.79 -2.81
CA ALA A 219 2.39 -11.40 -4.09
C ALA A 219 2.47 -12.93 -4.03
N CYS A 220 2.95 -13.49 -2.90
CA CYS A 220 2.97 -14.93 -2.66
C CYS A 220 1.56 -15.54 -2.55
N VAL A 221 0.61 -14.82 -1.96
CA VAL A 221 -0.81 -15.21 -1.89
C VAL A 221 -1.44 -15.20 -3.29
N ASP A 222 -1.15 -14.17 -4.11
CA ASP A 222 -1.75 -14.00 -5.43
C ASP A 222 -1.28 -15.06 -6.45
N VAL A 223 -0.08 -15.65 -6.28
CA VAL A 223 0.46 -16.68 -7.19
C VAL A 223 0.29 -18.10 -6.69
N CYS A 224 -0.26 -18.31 -5.48
CA CYS A 224 -0.46 -19.63 -4.94
C CYS A 224 -1.55 -20.38 -5.73
N PRO A 225 -1.26 -21.54 -6.35
CA PRO A 225 -2.23 -22.27 -7.16
C PRO A 225 -3.24 -23.09 -6.34
N THR A 226 -3.02 -23.18 -5.04
CA THR A 226 -3.86 -23.88 -4.05
C THR A 226 -4.24 -22.93 -2.92
N GLY A 227 -4.92 -23.41 -1.89
CA GLY A 227 -5.27 -22.63 -0.68
C GLY A 227 -4.15 -22.53 0.35
N ALA A 228 -2.93 -23.00 0.05
CA ALA A 228 -1.82 -23.04 1.01
C ALA A 228 -1.42 -21.67 1.57
N LEU A 229 -1.49 -20.61 0.73
CA LEU A 229 -1.37 -19.22 1.16
C LEU A 229 -2.67 -18.53 0.87
N HIS A 230 -3.35 -18.05 1.90
CA HIS A 230 -4.66 -17.44 1.73
C HIS A 230 -4.83 -16.20 2.61
N GLN A 231 -5.42 -15.14 2.03
CA GLN A 231 -5.73 -13.93 2.80
C GLN A 231 -6.78 -14.22 3.88
N ARG A 232 -6.62 -13.59 5.05
CA ARG A 232 -7.52 -13.81 6.20
C ARG A 232 -8.86 -13.09 6.03
N TYR A 233 -8.84 -11.84 5.60
CA TYR A 233 -10.05 -11.08 5.34
C TYR A 233 -10.73 -11.59 4.06
N GLY A 234 -12.04 -11.77 4.09
CA GLY A 234 -12.80 -12.28 2.96
C GLY A 234 -12.66 -13.78 2.69
N LYS A 235 -11.93 -14.52 3.54
CA LYS A 235 -11.64 -15.95 3.37
C LYS A 235 -12.91 -16.81 3.21
N TRP A 236 -13.98 -16.44 3.90
CA TRP A 236 -15.23 -17.20 3.98
C TRP A 236 -16.45 -16.43 3.43
N GLU A 237 -16.24 -15.38 2.66
CA GLU A 237 -17.31 -14.54 2.10
C GLU A 237 -17.92 -15.10 0.80
N GLY A 238 -17.44 -16.25 0.32
CA GLY A 238 -17.90 -16.90 -0.91
C GLY A 238 -17.06 -16.61 -2.14
N GLU A 239 -17.52 -17.06 -3.30
CA GLU A 239 -16.85 -16.89 -4.58
C GLU A 239 -16.92 -15.45 -5.08
N VAL A 240 -15.87 -15.04 -5.79
CA VAL A 240 -15.82 -13.74 -6.47
C VAL A 240 -16.79 -13.72 -7.64
N GLN A 241 -17.89 -12.99 -7.52
CA GLN A 241 -18.91 -12.86 -8.55
C GLN A 241 -18.50 -11.88 -9.66
N LYS A 242 -17.79 -10.81 -9.30
CA LYS A 242 -17.25 -9.82 -10.27
C LYS A 242 -15.95 -9.21 -9.80
N SER A 243 -15.13 -8.80 -10.77
CA SER A 243 -13.88 -8.05 -10.52
C SER A 243 -13.94 -6.72 -11.26
N VAL A 244 -13.85 -5.62 -10.52
CA VAL A 244 -13.91 -4.26 -11.08
C VAL A 244 -12.53 -3.63 -11.08
N THR A 245 -12.04 -3.24 -12.25
CA THR A 245 -10.78 -2.51 -12.37
C THR A 245 -10.97 -1.07 -11.92
N SER A 246 -10.20 -0.64 -10.93
CA SER A 246 -10.28 0.69 -10.34
C SER A 246 -8.90 1.22 -9.94
N THR A 247 -8.86 2.32 -9.20
CA THR A 247 -7.64 2.98 -8.75
C THR A 247 -7.52 2.91 -7.22
N CYS A 248 -6.37 2.49 -6.70
CA CYS A 248 -6.03 2.62 -5.29
C CYS A 248 -5.65 4.07 -4.97
N ILE A 249 -6.32 4.66 -3.99
CA ILE A 249 -6.11 6.07 -3.60
C ILE A 249 -5.32 6.24 -2.29
N LEU A 250 -4.84 5.15 -1.70
CA LEU A 250 -4.17 5.18 -0.39
C LEU A 250 -2.76 5.79 -0.42
N CYS A 251 -2.27 6.17 -1.60
CA CYS A 251 -1.08 7.02 -1.79
C CYS A 251 -1.08 7.66 -3.18
N SER A 252 -0.11 8.54 -3.43
CA SER A 252 0.02 9.30 -4.68
C SER A 252 0.32 8.48 -5.94
N ILE A 253 0.74 7.22 -5.82
CA ILE A 253 1.04 6.37 -6.99
C ILE A 253 -0.21 6.10 -7.82
N GLY A 254 -1.37 5.90 -7.18
CA GLY A 254 -2.61 5.57 -7.88
C GLY A 254 -2.50 4.27 -8.68
N CYS A 255 -2.15 3.16 -8.00
CA CYS A 255 -2.02 1.84 -8.61
C CYS A 255 -3.34 1.37 -9.21
N SER A 256 -3.29 0.73 -10.38
CA SER A 256 -4.45 0.03 -10.93
C SER A 256 -4.65 -1.28 -10.17
N ILE A 257 -5.86 -1.49 -9.67
CA ILE A 257 -6.26 -2.65 -8.88
C ILE A 257 -7.53 -3.28 -9.42
N LYS A 258 -7.72 -4.56 -9.12
CA LYS A 258 -9.00 -5.25 -9.27
C LYS A 258 -9.64 -5.35 -7.90
N LEU A 259 -10.85 -4.85 -7.77
CA LEU A 259 -11.71 -5.00 -6.59
C LEU A 259 -12.58 -6.23 -6.83
N ASN A 260 -12.36 -7.28 -6.05
CA ASN A 260 -13.07 -8.53 -6.15
C ASN A 260 -14.30 -8.48 -5.23
N VAL A 261 -15.48 -8.71 -5.79
CA VAL A 261 -16.76 -8.48 -5.14
C VAL A 261 -17.54 -9.79 -5.04
N CYS A 262 -18.11 -10.04 -3.87
CA CYS A 262 -19.08 -11.07 -3.57
C CYS A 262 -20.23 -10.42 -2.76
N ASN A 263 -21.49 -10.67 -3.13
CA ASN A 263 -22.69 -10.17 -2.41
C ASN A 263 -22.61 -8.67 -2.04
N ASN A 264 -22.28 -7.84 -3.02
CA ASN A 264 -22.07 -6.39 -2.84
C ASN A 264 -21.01 -6.01 -1.77
N LYS A 265 -20.10 -6.93 -1.43
CA LYS A 265 -18.94 -6.68 -0.58
C LYS A 265 -17.64 -6.80 -1.38
N VAL A 266 -16.70 -5.89 -1.18
CA VAL A 266 -15.32 -6.08 -1.65
C VAL A 266 -14.63 -7.05 -0.69
N VAL A 267 -14.39 -8.27 -1.16
CA VAL A 267 -13.77 -9.34 -0.35
C VAL A 267 -12.25 -9.33 -0.45
N SER A 268 -11.71 -8.82 -1.54
CA SER A 268 -10.26 -8.64 -1.72
C SER A 268 -9.94 -7.57 -2.76
N SER A 269 -8.70 -7.11 -2.75
CA SER A 269 -8.11 -6.30 -3.83
C SER A 269 -6.82 -6.95 -4.31
N THR A 270 -6.67 -7.06 -5.62
CA THR A 270 -5.52 -7.68 -6.27
C THR A 270 -4.90 -6.73 -7.30
N PRO A 271 -3.62 -6.93 -7.67
CA PRO A 271 -2.99 -6.09 -8.69
C PRO A 271 -3.63 -6.29 -10.06
N ASN A 272 -3.76 -5.20 -10.83
CA ASN A 272 -4.13 -5.25 -12.24
C ASN A 272 -2.89 -4.98 -13.10
N ASN A 273 -2.19 -6.05 -13.51
CA ASN A 273 -0.96 -6.00 -14.32
C ASN A 273 0.22 -5.21 -13.72
N ASN A 274 0.19 -4.90 -12.42
CA ASN A 274 1.24 -4.18 -11.71
C ASN A 274 1.42 -4.78 -10.31
N GLN A 275 2.45 -4.35 -9.60
CA GLN A 275 2.62 -4.67 -8.18
C GLN A 275 1.85 -3.67 -7.32
N ILE A 276 1.34 -4.14 -6.18
CA ILE A 276 0.72 -3.29 -5.16
C ILE A 276 1.41 -3.48 -3.81
N CYS A 277 1.23 -2.54 -2.89
CA CYS A 277 1.76 -2.62 -1.53
C CYS A 277 0.71 -3.19 -0.55
N VAL A 278 1.11 -3.42 0.70
CA VAL A 278 0.24 -3.92 1.78
C VAL A 278 -1.07 -3.14 1.92
N ARG A 279 -1.02 -1.81 1.78
CA ARG A 279 -2.21 -0.94 1.86
C ARG A 279 -3.24 -1.27 0.80
N GLY A 280 -2.79 -1.32 -0.46
CA GLY A 280 -3.65 -1.67 -1.59
C GLY A 280 -4.10 -3.12 -1.56
N ARG A 281 -3.30 -4.05 -1.03
CA ARG A 281 -3.61 -5.48 -1.04
C ARG A 281 -4.54 -5.91 0.10
N PHE A 282 -4.26 -5.47 1.32
CA PHE A 282 -4.95 -5.92 2.53
C PHE A 282 -5.70 -4.82 3.28
N GLY A 283 -5.50 -3.55 2.89
CA GLY A 283 -6.09 -2.42 3.59
C GLY A 283 -7.47 -2.02 3.08
N ILE A 284 -7.79 -2.22 1.81
CA ILE A 284 -9.00 -1.67 1.20
C ILE A 284 -10.27 -2.32 1.77
N ALA A 285 -10.39 -3.63 1.66
CA ALA A 285 -11.62 -4.32 2.05
C ALA A 285 -11.99 -4.12 3.53
N PRO A 286 -11.09 -4.34 4.50
CA PRO A 286 -11.44 -4.11 5.91
C PRO A 286 -11.64 -2.62 6.26
N LEU A 287 -11.09 -1.68 5.49
CA LEU A 287 -11.32 -0.25 5.68
C LEU A 287 -12.75 0.15 5.28
N ILE A 288 -13.15 -0.22 4.07
CA ILE A 288 -14.45 0.21 3.53
C ILE A 288 -15.64 -0.48 4.18
N HIS A 289 -15.45 -1.67 4.77
CA HIS A 289 -16.47 -2.41 5.54
C HIS A 289 -16.28 -2.30 7.05
N HIS A 290 -15.52 -1.31 7.52
CA HIS A 290 -15.23 -1.18 8.94
C HIS A 290 -16.51 -0.78 9.73
N PRO A 291 -16.81 -1.45 10.88
CA PRO A 291 -18.06 -1.23 11.63
C PRO A 291 -18.19 0.18 12.24
N LYS A 292 -17.08 0.91 12.42
CA LYS A 292 -17.09 2.29 12.92
C LYS A 292 -17.52 3.33 11.85
N ARG A 293 -17.80 2.93 10.61
CA ARG A 293 -18.32 3.85 9.60
C ARG A 293 -19.70 4.35 10.00
N ILE A 294 -19.92 5.64 9.87
CA ILE A 294 -21.25 6.25 9.98
C ILE A 294 -21.90 6.21 8.59
N THR A 295 -23.09 5.64 8.49
CA THR A 295 -23.79 5.42 7.22
C THR A 295 -25.16 6.13 7.12
N ALA A 296 -25.52 6.90 8.15
CA ALA A 296 -26.72 7.74 8.16
C ALA A 296 -26.37 9.16 8.62
N PRO A 297 -27.03 10.22 8.08
CA PRO A 297 -26.80 11.58 8.54
C PRO A 297 -27.16 11.75 10.02
N MET A 298 -26.39 12.58 10.73
CA MET A 298 -26.61 12.82 12.17
C MET A 298 -26.47 14.32 12.48
N ILE A 299 -27.28 14.77 13.46
CA ILE A 299 -27.18 16.13 14.02
C ILE A 299 -27.15 16.06 15.56
N LYS A 300 -26.53 17.05 16.18
CA LYS A 300 -26.49 17.17 17.65
C LYS A 300 -27.77 17.83 18.14
N ARG A 301 -28.53 17.11 19.01
CA ARG A 301 -29.73 17.59 19.70
C ARG A 301 -29.57 17.30 21.19
N ASN A 302 -29.75 18.30 22.02
CA ASN A 302 -29.64 18.16 23.48
C ASN A 302 -28.34 17.44 23.93
N GLY A 303 -27.20 17.81 23.30
CA GLY A 303 -25.89 17.24 23.61
C GLY A 303 -25.63 15.83 23.04
N ARG A 304 -26.57 15.18 22.35
CA ARG A 304 -26.44 13.84 21.78
C ARG A 304 -26.54 13.85 20.27
N MET A 305 -25.81 12.96 19.61
CA MET A 305 -25.92 12.75 18.15
C MET A 305 -27.14 11.88 17.83
N VAL A 306 -28.04 12.38 16.98
CA VAL A 306 -29.28 11.71 16.57
C VAL A 306 -29.27 11.52 15.06
N GLN A 307 -29.68 10.34 14.59
CA GLN A 307 -29.85 10.07 13.16
C GLN A 307 -31.07 10.82 12.64
N VAL A 308 -30.92 11.40 11.44
CA VAL A 308 -31.97 12.20 10.79
C VAL A 308 -32.07 11.89 9.29
N SER A 309 -32.99 12.55 8.59
CA SER A 309 -33.07 12.51 7.14
C SER A 309 -31.94 13.32 6.50
N TRP A 310 -31.65 13.09 5.21
CA TRP A 310 -30.72 13.91 4.46
C TRP A 310 -31.19 15.38 4.37
N GLU A 311 -32.47 15.57 4.13
CA GLU A 311 -33.09 16.91 4.06
C GLU A 311 -32.86 17.70 5.34
N GLU A 312 -33.13 17.09 6.48
CA GLU A 312 -32.92 17.71 7.79
C GLU A 312 -31.45 18.04 8.07
N ALA A 313 -30.53 17.07 7.78
CA ALA A 313 -29.10 17.28 8.01
C ALA A 313 -28.54 18.40 7.11
N LEU A 314 -28.93 18.43 5.83
CA LEU A 314 -28.49 19.46 4.89
C LEU A 314 -29.04 20.85 5.27
N ASN A 315 -30.33 20.94 5.65
CA ASN A 315 -30.93 22.19 6.12
C ASN A 315 -30.25 22.70 7.40
N CYS A 316 -29.94 21.80 8.34
CA CYS A 316 -29.18 22.14 9.55
C CYS A 316 -27.78 22.69 9.19
N ALA A 317 -27.02 21.99 8.32
CA ALA A 317 -25.70 22.43 7.90
C ALA A 317 -25.76 23.81 7.21
N VAL A 318 -26.73 24.03 6.31
CA VAL A 318 -26.93 25.29 5.60
C VAL A 318 -27.32 26.42 6.56
N SER A 319 -28.21 26.14 7.54
CA SER A 319 -28.54 27.11 8.60
C SER A 319 -27.28 27.57 9.34
N LYS A 320 -26.40 26.63 9.70
CA LYS A 320 -25.13 26.93 10.37
C LYS A 320 -24.19 27.77 9.50
N PHE A 321 -24.13 27.54 8.20
CA PHE A 321 -23.36 28.40 7.28
C PHE A 321 -23.91 29.81 7.19
N ASN A 322 -25.23 29.99 7.19
CA ASN A 322 -25.86 31.29 7.19
C ASN A 322 -25.65 32.04 8.51
N GLU A 323 -25.77 31.36 9.66
CA GLU A 323 -25.53 31.90 11.01
C GLU A 323 -24.09 32.43 11.16
N HIS A 324 -23.12 31.71 10.60
CA HIS A 324 -21.70 32.07 10.71
C HIS A 324 -21.11 32.68 9.43
N ARG A 325 -21.91 33.36 8.60
CA ARG A 325 -21.48 33.95 7.34
C ARG A 325 -20.28 34.90 7.52
N GLY A 326 -19.22 34.67 6.73
CA GLY A 326 -17.96 35.44 6.85
C GLY A 326 -16.97 34.89 7.91
N LYS A 327 -17.40 33.90 8.75
CA LYS A 327 -16.60 33.29 9.82
C LYS A 327 -16.45 31.78 9.63
N ILE A 328 -16.46 31.31 8.38
CA ILE A 328 -16.38 29.91 8.00
C ILE A 328 -14.94 29.56 7.64
N GLY A 329 -14.47 28.37 8.10
CA GLY A 329 -13.25 27.73 7.66
C GLY A 329 -13.54 26.39 7.00
N ILE A 330 -12.87 26.07 5.90
CA ILE A 330 -13.05 24.82 5.16
C ILE A 330 -11.72 24.07 5.09
N LEU A 331 -11.71 22.84 5.59
CA LEU A 331 -10.59 21.91 5.46
C LEU A 331 -11.03 20.67 4.66
N PHE A 332 -10.35 20.38 3.58
CA PHE A 332 -10.68 19.19 2.77
C PHE A 332 -9.50 18.25 2.55
N SER A 333 -9.80 16.98 2.31
CA SER A 333 -8.79 15.95 2.06
C SER A 333 -8.30 15.96 0.62
N ASN A 334 -7.00 15.71 0.43
CA ASN A 334 -6.42 15.41 -0.88
C ASN A 334 -6.96 14.10 -1.50
N GLN A 335 -7.56 13.24 -0.69
CA GLN A 335 -8.11 11.95 -1.12
C GLN A 335 -9.57 12.02 -1.60
N LEU A 336 -10.14 13.21 -1.76
CA LEU A 336 -11.38 13.42 -2.50
C LEU A 336 -11.16 13.20 -4.00
N THR A 337 -12.22 12.89 -4.75
CA THR A 337 -12.13 12.88 -6.23
C THR A 337 -11.80 14.27 -6.77
N THR A 338 -11.29 14.37 -8.00
CA THR A 338 -11.03 15.67 -8.62
C THR A 338 -12.30 16.48 -8.76
N GLU A 339 -13.43 15.83 -8.99
CA GLU A 339 -14.76 16.41 -9.11
C GLU A 339 -15.23 17.00 -7.76
N ALA A 340 -15.06 16.25 -6.67
CA ALA A 340 -15.40 16.73 -5.33
C ALA A 340 -14.49 17.90 -4.88
N ILE A 341 -13.20 17.89 -5.25
CA ILE A 341 -12.28 19.03 -5.01
C ILE A 341 -12.77 20.27 -5.75
N ASP A 342 -13.16 20.13 -7.04
CA ASP A 342 -13.68 21.27 -7.81
C ASP A 342 -14.99 21.79 -7.22
N SER A 343 -15.91 20.90 -6.80
CA SER A 343 -17.14 21.28 -6.10
C SER A 343 -16.84 22.00 -4.79
N THR A 344 -15.84 21.56 -4.03
CA THR A 344 -15.42 22.22 -2.77
C THR A 344 -14.91 23.64 -3.03
N TYR A 345 -14.09 23.84 -4.05
CA TYR A 345 -13.62 25.18 -4.41
C TYR A 345 -14.76 26.10 -4.87
N ASN A 346 -15.69 25.61 -5.69
CA ASN A 346 -16.85 26.37 -6.13
C ASN A 346 -17.74 26.75 -4.95
N PHE A 347 -17.98 25.82 -4.03
CA PHE A 347 -18.74 26.06 -2.81
C PHE A 347 -18.10 27.14 -1.93
N ALA A 348 -16.79 27.06 -1.69
CA ALA A 348 -16.04 28.06 -0.94
C ALA A 348 -16.10 29.46 -1.59
N ASN A 349 -15.97 29.52 -2.92
CA ASN A 349 -16.06 30.77 -3.68
C ASN A 349 -17.44 31.43 -3.56
N ASN A 350 -18.51 30.65 -3.66
CA ASN A 350 -19.89 31.12 -3.53
C ASN A 350 -20.19 31.61 -2.09
N LEU A 351 -19.60 30.97 -1.08
CA LEU A 351 -19.62 31.43 0.31
C LEU A 351 -18.72 32.65 0.55
N LYS A 352 -17.93 33.11 -0.45
CA LYS A 352 -16.87 34.13 -0.31
C LYS A 352 -15.86 33.74 0.82
N CYS A 353 -15.61 32.43 1.01
CA CYS A 353 -14.74 31.92 2.05
C CYS A 353 -13.29 31.84 1.57
N ASN A 354 -12.43 32.70 2.13
CA ASN A 354 -10.99 32.70 1.87
C ASN A 354 -10.22 31.76 2.81
N ASN A 355 -10.85 31.28 3.90
CA ASN A 355 -10.26 30.37 4.88
C ASN A 355 -10.46 28.91 4.42
N ILE A 356 -9.88 28.55 3.29
CA ILE A 356 -9.93 27.19 2.71
C ILE A 356 -8.54 26.62 2.54
N THR A 357 -8.35 25.38 2.98
CA THR A 357 -7.07 24.66 2.83
C THR A 357 -7.26 23.16 2.67
N ALA A 358 -6.22 22.51 2.18
CA ALA A 358 -6.17 21.05 2.08
C ALA A 358 -5.45 20.42 3.28
N SER A 359 -5.75 19.16 3.58
CA SER A 359 -5.16 18.43 4.72
C SER A 359 -3.65 18.18 4.60
N LEU A 360 -3.10 18.20 3.40
CA LEU A 360 -1.67 18.11 3.15
C LEU A 360 -1.12 19.48 2.76
N GLU A 361 -0.30 20.07 3.64
CA GLU A 361 0.45 21.29 3.30
C GLU A 361 1.53 20.99 2.27
N MET A 362 1.55 21.79 1.21
CA MET A 362 2.55 21.71 0.16
C MET A 362 3.19 23.07 -0.05
N LYS A 363 4.50 23.15 0.21
CA LYS A 363 5.26 24.41 0.16
C LYS A 363 5.80 24.71 -1.23
N ASN A 364 6.13 23.68 -1.99
CA ASN A 364 6.84 23.80 -3.27
C ASN A 364 6.10 23.10 -4.41
N ASN A 365 5.97 23.79 -5.55
CA ASN A 365 5.35 23.24 -6.75
C ASN A 365 6.44 22.81 -7.74
N PHE A 366 6.78 21.52 -7.73
CA PHE A 366 7.65 20.93 -8.73
C PHE A 366 6.83 20.27 -9.84
N LYS A 367 7.32 20.37 -11.08
CA LYS A 367 6.67 19.71 -12.21
C LYS A 367 6.70 18.20 -12.03
N PRO A 368 5.59 17.49 -12.30
CA PRO A 368 5.57 16.03 -12.26
C PRO A 368 6.52 15.43 -13.29
N TYR A 369 7.01 14.23 -13.02
CA TYR A 369 7.91 13.53 -13.92
C TYR A 369 7.40 12.14 -14.25
N ASP A 370 7.31 11.80 -15.52
CA ASP A 370 6.95 10.45 -15.97
C ASP A 370 8.13 9.49 -15.74
N CYS A 371 8.02 8.63 -14.74
CA CYS A 371 9.05 7.66 -14.39
C CYS A 371 9.32 6.61 -15.50
N LYS A 372 8.47 6.50 -16.51
CA LYS A 372 8.77 5.69 -17.70
C LYS A 372 9.96 6.24 -18.50
N LYS A 373 10.17 7.56 -18.46
CA LYS A 373 11.27 8.25 -19.14
C LYS A 373 12.63 8.11 -18.44
N ILE A 374 12.67 7.53 -17.24
CA ILE A 374 13.90 7.22 -16.53
C ILE A 374 14.62 6.09 -17.26
N LYS A 375 15.87 6.33 -17.67
CA LYS A 375 16.72 5.34 -18.33
C LYS A 375 17.59 4.60 -17.31
N GLY A 376 18.17 3.47 -17.71
CA GLY A 376 19.28 2.82 -16.99
C GLY A 376 20.56 3.69 -17.01
N ASP A 377 21.66 3.15 -16.50
CA ASP A 377 22.96 3.83 -16.35
C ASP A 377 22.86 5.17 -15.61
N SER A 378 22.12 5.17 -14.50
CA SER A 378 21.75 6.37 -13.75
C SER A 378 22.04 6.22 -12.28
N VAL A 379 22.16 7.35 -11.58
CA VAL A 379 22.22 7.40 -10.11
C VAL A 379 20.90 7.94 -9.57
N PHE A 380 20.30 7.22 -8.63
CA PHE A 380 19.08 7.62 -7.93
C PHE A 380 19.45 8.05 -6.51
N ILE A 381 19.25 9.31 -6.19
CA ILE A 381 19.43 9.85 -4.84
C ILE A 381 18.06 9.97 -4.18
N PHE A 382 17.93 9.40 -3.00
CA PHE A 382 16.72 9.48 -2.17
C PHE A 382 17.05 10.20 -0.87
N ILE A 383 16.23 11.15 -0.49
CA ILE A 383 16.42 11.91 0.75
C ILE A 383 15.20 11.81 1.65
N ASN A 384 15.43 11.39 2.91
CA ASN A 384 14.40 11.29 3.94
C ASN A 384 13.16 10.48 3.50
N THR A 385 13.37 9.39 2.77
CA THR A 385 12.28 8.59 2.23
C THR A 385 12.59 7.10 2.26
N ASN A 386 11.63 6.28 2.68
CA ASN A 386 11.70 4.83 2.59
C ASN A 386 10.85 4.35 1.39
N MET A 387 11.51 4.11 0.25
CA MET A 387 10.83 3.72 -0.99
C MET A 387 10.19 2.34 -0.91
N ILE A 388 10.77 1.41 -0.14
CA ILE A 388 10.24 0.05 0.04
C ILE A 388 8.89 0.10 0.76
N GLU A 389 8.76 0.94 1.75
CA GLU A 389 7.55 1.07 2.55
C GLU A 389 6.53 2.03 1.92
N ASN A 390 6.99 3.24 1.56
CA ASN A 390 6.09 4.32 1.18
C ASN A 390 5.64 4.26 -0.28
N TYR A 391 6.54 3.82 -1.19
CA TYR A 391 6.34 3.84 -2.64
C TYR A 391 6.74 2.52 -3.31
N SER A 392 6.52 1.39 -2.66
CA SER A 392 6.98 0.06 -3.07
C SER A 392 6.75 -0.26 -4.57
N PRO A 393 5.57 -0.04 -5.17
CA PRO A 393 5.38 -0.31 -6.60
C PRO A 393 6.21 0.58 -7.52
N LEU A 394 6.46 1.84 -7.13
CA LEU A 394 7.35 2.73 -7.87
C LEU A 394 8.80 2.29 -7.73
N PHE A 395 9.23 1.92 -6.53
CA PHE A 395 10.58 1.42 -6.28
C PHE A 395 10.90 0.20 -7.13
N LEU A 396 10.01 -0.79 -7.20
CA LEU A 396 10.22 -1.98 -8.03
C LEU A 396 10.37 -1.62 -9.52
N LYS A 397 9.58 -0.67 -10.00
CA LYS A 397 9.69 -0.17 -11.38
C LYS A 397 11.02 0.57 -11.63
N LEU A 398 11.56 1.23 -10.63
CA LEU A 398 12.87 1.88 -10.71
C LEU A 398 14.01 0.84 -10.65
N LYS A 399 13.93 -0.13 -9.73
CA LYS A 399 14.91 -1.21 -9.55
C LYS A 399 15.03 -2.11 -10.79
N SER A 400 13.96 -2.28 -11.58
CA SER A 400 13.99 -3.06 -12.82
C SER A 400 14.79 -2.41 -13.96
N LYS A 401 15.30 -1.17 -13.80
CA LYS A 401 16.19 -0.53 -14.75
C LYS A 401 17.61 -1.09 -14.64
N ARG A 402 18.31 -1.24 -15.77
CA ARG A 402 19.68 -1.77 -15.79
C ARG A 402 20.67 -0.74 -15.25
N ASN A 403 21.73 -1.20 -14.58
CA ASN A 403 22.89 -0.42 -14.13
C ASN A 403 22.53 0.85 -13.35
N VAL A 404 21.67 0.71 -12.35
CA VAL A 404 21.24 1.81 -11.48
C VAL A 404 21.98 1.72 -10.16
N ASN A 405 22.55 2.85 -9.71
CA ASN A 405 23.09 2.98 -8.37
C ASN A 405 22.13 3.73 -7.46
N LEU A 406 21.96 3.22 -6.25
CA LEU A 406 21.07 3.77 -5.22
C LEU A 406 21.90 4.51 -4.16
N VAL A 407 21.63 5.80 -3.99
CA VAL A 407 22.21 6.64 -2.93
C VAL A 407 21.08 7.05 -1.99
N VAL A 408 21.18 6.71 -0.73
CA VAL A 408 20.17 7.06 0.29
C VAL A 408 20.80 8.03 1.29
N ILE A 409 20.15 9.17 1.50
CA ILE A 409 20.51 10.18 2.50
C ILE A 409 19.42 10.17 3.56
N ASP A 410 19.63 9.48 4.66
CA ASP A 410 18.67 9.39 5.78
C ASP A 410 19.43 9.15 7.09
N SER A 411 19.01 9.84 8.14
CA SER A 411 19.53 9.65 9.49
C SER A 411 19.01 8.37 10.15
N LEU A 412 17.83 7.89 9.73
CA LEU A 412 17.23 6.65 10.23
C LEU A 412 17.78 5.43 9.49
N LYS A 413 18.12 4.39 10.25
CA LYS A 413 18.37 3.07 9.68
C LYS A 413 17.02 2.44 9.31
N ASN A 414 16.90 1.98 8.08
CA ASN A 414 15.73 1.28 7.60
C ASN A 414 16.12 0.34 6.46
N ARG A 415 15.23 -0.57 6.10
CA ARG A 415 15.51 -1.58 5.07
C ARG A 415 15.88 -0.98 3.71
N PHE A 416 15.38 0.21 3.38
CA PHE A 416 15.75 0.88 2.14
C PHE A 416 17.18 1.40 2.18
N SER A 417 17.65 1.90 3.35
CA SER A 417 19.05 2.30 3.53
C SER A 417 20.02 1.11 3.49
N GLU A 418 19.58 -0.09 3.88
CA GLU A 418 20.40 -1.31 3.86
C GLU A 418 20.62 -1.89 2.45
N VAL A 419 19.67 -1.65 1.52
CA VAL A 419 19.81 -2.10 0.12
C VAL A 419 20.42 -1.05 -0.80
N ALA A 420 20.86 0.09 -0.26
CA ALA A 420 21.51 1.16 -1.01
C ALA A 420 22.98 0.84 -1.29
N ASP A 421 23.48 1.20 -2.49
CA ASP A 421 24.93 1.13 -2.79
C ASP A 421 25.72 2.10 -1.91
N PHE A 422 25.13 3.27 -1.59
CA PHE A 422 25.67 4.25 -0.66
C PHE A 422 24.59 4.75 0.29
N TRP A 423 24.74 4.46 1.58
CA TRP A 423 23.96 5.07 2.63
C TRP A 423 24.75 6.17 3.33
N LEU A 424 24.35 7.40 3.10
CA LEU A 424 24.89 8.59 3.73
C LEU A 424 24.04 8.88 4.98
N ARG A 425 24.56 8.56 6.16
CA ARG A 425 23.88 8.71 7.45
C ARG A 425 24.29 10.03 8.13
N PRO A 426 23.61 11.15 7.88
CA PRO A 426 23.92 12.42 8.53
C PRO A 426 23.41 12.46 9.97
N LYS A 427 23.89 13.43 10.74
CA LYS A 427 23.22 13.84 11.97
C LYS A 427 21.80 14.33 11.62
N PRO A 428 20.78 14.05 12.46
CA PRO A 428 19.41 14.47 12.21
C PRO A 428 19.29 15.97 11.92
N GLY A 429 18.54 16.30 10.86
CA GLY A 429 18.39 17.68 10.37
C GLY A 429 19.54 18.19 9.49
N LYS A 430 20.56 17.37 9.20
CA LYS A 430 21.70 17.70 8.33
C LYS A 430 21.62 17.05 6.93
N GLU A 431 20.54 16.41 6.60
CA GLU A 431 20.36 15.69 5.33
C GLU A 431 20.52 16.62 4.11
N ILE A 432 20.00 17.85 4.24
CA ILE A 432 20.10 18.88 3.20
C ILE A 432 21.55 19.37 3.05
N ASP A 433 22.30 19.47 4.14
CA ASP A 433 23.69 19.89 4.10
C ASP A 433 24.55 18.84 3.40
N VAL A 434 24.26 17.52 3.55
CA VAL A 434 24.89 16.46 2.75
C VAL A 434 24.63 16.65 1.26
N LEU A 435 23.39 16.95 0.88
CA LEU A 435 23.03 17.17 -0.51
C LEU A 435 23.79 18.38 -1.11
N LYS A 436 23.94 19.46 -0.32
CA LYS A 436 24.76 20.62 -0.70
C LYS A 436 26.22 20.25 -0.91
N LEU A 437 26.80 19.41 -0.04
CA LEU A 437 28.18 18.92 -0.18
C LEU A 437 28.37 18.07 -1.45
N LEU A 438 27.42 17.19 -1.78
CA LEU A 438 27.46 16.37 -3.00
C LEU A 438 27.43 17.21 -4.28
N PHE A 439 26.77 18.38 -4.25
CA PHE A 439 26.63 19.27 -5.40
C PHE A 439 27.56 20.48 -5.36
N ALA A 440 28.34 20.65 -4.31
CA ALA A 440 29.24 21.77 -4.15
C ALA A 440 30.35 21.79 -5.22
N ARG A 441 30.59 22.98 -5.81
CA ARG A 441 31.70 23.23 -6.72
C ARG A 441 32.99 23.63 -5.98
N LYS A 442 32.89 24.09 -4.73
CA LYS A 442 33.98 24.53 -3.88
C LYS A 442 34.00 23.70 -2.60
N LYS A 443 35.21 23.60 -2.00
CA LYS A 443 35.38 22.90 -0.72
C LYS A 443 34.59 23.59 0.36
N MET A 444 33.67 22.84 1.00
CA MET A 444 32.83 23.31 2.12
C MET A 444 33.21 22.56 3.40
N SER A 445 33.02 23.22 4.54
CA SER A 445 33.19 22.55 5.85
C SER A 445 32.14 21.45 6.00
N ASN A 446 32.57 20.29 6.47
CA ASN A 446 31.70 19.14 6.69
C ASN A 446 31.26 19.04 8.15
N THR A 447 30.06 19.48 8.46
CA THR A 447 29.45 19.37 9.80
C THR A 447 28.33 18.34 9.84
N THR A 448 28.22 17.51 8.80
CA THR A 448 27.06 16.63 8.62
C THR A 448 27.14 15.34 9.44
N GLY A 449 28.32 14.94 9.86
CA GLY A 449 28.59 13.64 10.49
C GLY A 449 28.87 12.50 9.51
N VAL A 450 28.73 12.74 8.20
CA VAL A 450 29.12 11.77 7.14
C VAL A 450 30.62 11.92 6.84
N SER A 451 31.35 10.83 6.69
CA SER A 451 32.78 10.87 6.41
C SER A 451 33.08 11.57 5.08
N TYR A 452 34.22 12.29 5.04
CA TYR A 452 34.65 12.97 3.81
C TYR A 452 34.91 11.98 2.66
N ASN A 453 35.45 10.79 2.99
CA ASN A 453 35.70 9.75 1.99
C ASN A 453 34.39 9.25 1.35
N THR A 454 33.34 9.02 2.13
CA THR A 454 32.03 8.61 1.62
C THR A 454 31.43 9.68 0.71
N ILE A 455 31.50 10.96 1.09
CA ILE A 455 31.04 12.07 0.26
C ILE A 455 31.83 12.12 -1.06
N LYS A 456 33.15 11.98 -1.01
CA LYS A 456 34.04 11.99 -2.18
C LYS A 456 33.74 10.85 -3.15
N LEU A 457 33.57 9.62 -2.63
CA LEU A 457 33.22 8.44 -3.43
C LEU A 457 31.84 8.61 -4.09
N THR A 458 30.86 9.07 -3.32
CA THR A 458 29.51 9.35 -3.87
C THR A 458 29.56 10.43 -4.93
N THR A 459 30.32 11.52 -4.73
CA THR A 459 30.47 12.60 -5.71
C THR A 459 31.12 12.09 -7.02
N ARG A 460 32.12 11.20 -6.92
CA ARG A 460 32.71 10.53 -8.09
C ARG A 460 31.69 9.68 -8.84
N LEU A 461 30.84 8.93 -8.13
CA LEU A 461 29.75 8.15 -8.73
C LEU A 461 28.78 9.02 -9.53
N LEU A 462 28.50 10.25 -9.07
CA LEU A 462 27.64 11.20 -9.76
C LEU A 462 28.26 11.82 -11.01
N SER A 463 29.57 11.72 -11.16
CA SER A 463 30.29 12.28 -12.32
C SER A 463 30.01 11.46 -13.58
N GLY A 464 29.58 12.12 -14.64
CA GLY A 464 29.31 11.48 -15.94
C GLY A 464 27.98 10.69 -16.03
N LYS A 465 27.26 10.47 -14.94
CA LYS A 465 25.99 9.74 -14.93
C LYS A 465 24.77 10.65 -14.83
N LYS A 466 23.65 10.24 -15.44
CA LYS A 466 22.36 10.90 -15.25
C LYS A 466 21.91 10.70 -13.80
N THR A 467 21.63 11.80 -13.12
CA THR A 467 21.24 11.77 -11.71
C THR A 467 19.79 12.19 -11.53
N TYR A 468 19.04 11.41 -10.78
CA TYR A 468 17.65 11.70 -10.39
C TYR A 468 17.59 11.84 -8.87
N LEU A 469 17.06 12.97 -8.40
CA LEU A 469 16.85 13.26 -6.98
C LEU A 469 15.39 13.05 -6.62
N PHE A 470 15.13 12.04 -5.81
CA PHE A 470 13.81 11.72 -5.30
C PHE A 470 13.63 12.29 -3.89
N CYS A 471 12.62 13.10 -3.68
CA CYS A 471 12.42 13.77 -2.40
C CYS A 471 11.00 14.24 -2.21
N ASN A 472 10.58 14.34 -0.94
CA ASN A 472 9.37 15.08 -0.62
C ASN A 472 9.63 16.58 -0.85
N PRO A 473 8.81 17.28 -1.66
CA PRO A 473 8.99 18.71 -1.93
C PRO A 473 9.05 19.60 -0.68
N ASN A 474 8.38 19.19 0.40
CA ASN A 474 8.38 19.93 1.67
C ASN A 474 9.71 19.85 2.42
N ASN A 475 10.56 18.88 2.08
CA ASN A 475 11.86 18.66 2.73
C ASN A 475 13.02 19.38 2.03
N ILE A 476 12.75 20.10 0.91
CA ILE A 476 13.80 20.74 0.10
C ILE A 476 13.50 22.22 -0.04
N ASP A 477 13.74 22.98 1.02
CA ASP A 477 13.73 24.43 0.93
C ASP A 477 15.14 24.96 0.58
N ASN A 478 15.22 25.84 -0.43
CA ASN A 478 16.44 26.59 -0.79
C ASN A 478 17.67 25.76 -1.22
N ILE A 479 17.43 24.64 -1.93
CA ILE A 479 18.55 23.89 -2.54
C ILE A 479 18.71 24.31 -4.00
N HIS A 480 19.93 24.71 -4.34
CA HIS A 480 20.32 24.81 -5.75
C HIS A 480 20.59 23.41 -6.29
N VAL A 481 19.65 22.84 -7.04
CA VAL A 481 19.81 21.56 -7.74
C VAL A 481 20.49 21.85 -9.09
N PRO A 482 21.68 21.27 -9.37
CA PRO A 482 22.35 21.48 -10.64
C PRO A 482 21.47 21.08 -11.84
N LYS A 483 21.56 21.79 -12.97
CA LYS A 483 20.78 21.48 -14.20
C LYS A 483 20.90 20.03 -14.68
N ARG A 484 22.03 19.37 -14.39
CA ARG A 484 22.30 17.95 -14.70
C ARG A 484 21.51 16.96 -13.83
N VAL A 485 20.99 17.38 -12.68
CA VAL A 485 20.22 16.56 -11.74
C VAL A 485 18.73 16.80 -11.97
N ARG A 486 17.98 15.72 -12.23
CA ARG A 486 16.55 15.80 -12.40
C ARG A 486 15.82 15.54 -11.08
N LEU A 487 15.11 16.53 -10.60
CA LEU A 487 14.31 16.38 -9.40
C LEU A 487 12.99 15.65 -9.71
N ILE A 488 12.67 14.65 -8.88
CA ILE A 488 11.46 13.84 -8.92
C ILE A 488 10.71 14.07 -7.62
N PRO A 489 9.62 14.83 -7.62
CA PRO A 489 8.88 15.08 -6.39
C PRO A 489 8.11 13.84 -5.94
N LEU A 490 8.23 13.48 -4.66
CA LEU A 490 7.49 12.40 -4.02
C LEU A 490 6.43 13.01 -3.11
N TYR A 491 5.22 13.19 -3.61
CA TYR A 491 4.06 13.59 -2.81
C TYR A 491 3.45 12.34 -2.16
N SER A 492 3.08 12.40 -0.89
CA SER A 492 2.55 11.24 -0.17
C SER A 492 1.11 10.90 -0.57
N GLN A 493 0.30 11.90 -0.88
CA GLN A 493 -1.13 11.73 -1.17
C GLN A 493 -1.46 12.00 -2.65
N ILE A 494 -2.51 11.33 -3.12
CA ILE A 494 -3.07 11.53 -4.45
C ILE A 494 -3.66 12.96 -4.58
N ASN A 495 -3.83 13.47 -5.79
CA ASN A 495 -4.30 14.83 -6.09
C ASN A 495 -3.42 15.99 -5.57
N ALA A 496 -2.26 15.72 -4.98
CA ALA A 496 -1.34 16.77 -4.55
C ALA A 496 -1.06 17.79 -5.66
N LEU A 497 -0.82 17.34 -6.88
CA LEU A 497 -0.57 18.20 -8.04
C LEU A 497 -1.79 19.02 -8.46
N LYS A 498 -3.01 18.49 -8.31
CA LYS A 498 -4.23 19.24 -8.60
C LYS A 498 -4.39 20.42 -7.65
N ILE A 499 -4.20 20.18 -6.36
CA ILE A 499 -4.32 21.21 -5.31
C ILE A 499 -3.21 22.26 -5.45
N LEU A 500 -1.97 21.85 -5.74
CA LEU A 500 -0.87 22.76 -6.00
C LEU A 500 -1.14 23.71 -7.17
N ASN A 501 -1.83 23.21 -8.21
CA ASN A 501 -2.20 24.02 -9.37
C ASN A 501 -3.38 24.96 -9.08
N ALA A 502 -4.33 24.53 -8.26
CA ALA A 502 -5.48 25.33 -7.86
C ALA A 502 -5.11 26.41 -6.81
N GLY A 503 -4.15 26.09 -5.92
CA GLY A 503 -3.80 26.90 -4.76
C GLY A 503 -4.74 26.66 -3.58
N VAL A 504 -4.46 27.31 -2.44
CA VAL A 504 -5.29 27.30 -1.22
C VAL A 504 -5.41 28.73 -0.68
N GLY A 505 -6.46 29.01 0.11
CA GLY A 505 -6.72 30.33 0.66
C GLY A 505 -5.80 30.68 1.83
N CYS A 506 -5.46 29.68 2.66
CA CYS A 506 -4.61 29.85 3.86
C CYS A 506 -3.79 28.58 4.13
N SER A 507 -2.83 28.64 5.06
CA SER A 507 -2.15 27.42 5.56
C SER A 507 -3.04 26.68 6.56
N LEU A 508 -2.76 25.39 6.80
CA LEU A 508 -3.48 24.61 7.80
C LEU A 508 -3.33 25.22 9.20
N ALA A 509 -2.13 25.67 9.54
CA ALA A 509 -1.89 26.34 10.82
C ALA A 509 -2.67 27.66 10.95
N ASP A 510 -2.71 28.47 9.86
CA ASP A 510 -3.49 29.71 9.87
C ASP A 510 -4.99 29.40 10.00
N LEU A 511 -5.51 28.37 9.33
CA LEU A 511 -6.90 27.96 9.45
C LEU A 511 -7.26 27.58 10.90
N LEU A 512 -6.46 26.69 11.49
CA LEU A 512 -6.75 26.15 12.83
C LEU A 512 -6.56 27.15 13.97
N ASN A 513 -5.67 28.14 13.80
CA ASN A 513 -5.38 29.17 14.81
C ASN A 513 -6.15 30.49 14.60
N ASN A 514 -7.00 30.57 13.58
CA ASN A 514 -7.71 31.81 13.27
C ASN A 514 -8.95 31.99 14.18
N ASN A 515 -8.83 32.83 15.19
CA ASN A 515 -9.90 33.13 16.14
C ASN A 515 -11.16 33.79 15.52
N LYS A 516 -11.10 34.19 14.25
CA LYS A 516 -12.25 34.74 13.54
C LYS A 516 -13.15 33.69 12.91
N ILE A 517 -12.76 32.41 12.96
CA ILE A 517 -13.54 31.29 12.44
C ILE A 517 -14.42 30.75 13.56
N ASP A 518 -15.73 30.84 13.40
CA ASP A 518 -16.73 30.30 14.33
C ASP A 518 -17.23 28.91 13.85
N CYS A 519 -17.38 28.71 12.52
CA CYS A 519 -17.84 27.46 11.91
C CYS A 519 -16.72 26.79 11.13
N LEU A 520 -16.43 25.52 11.46
CA LEU A 520 -15.43 24.72 10.78
C LEU A 520 -16.11 23.59 9.98
N TYR A 521 -15.90 23.57 8.66
CA TYR A 521 -16.38 22.51 7.78
C TYR A 521 -15.23 21.59 7.37
N LEU A 522 -15.33 20.33 7.75
CA LEU A 522 -14.32 19.30 7.54
C LEU A 522 -14.81 18.30 6.49
N ILE A 523 -14.09 18.14 5.38
CA ILE A 523 -14.45 17.27 4.27
C ILE A 523 -13.38 16.18 4.13
N GLY A 524 -13.63 14.99 4.66
CA GLY A 524 -12.71 13.85 4.58
C GLY A 524 -11.36 14.08 5.28
N SER A 525 -11.34 14.87 6.36
CA SER A 525 -10.15 15.11 7.15
C SER A 525 -10.50 15.61 8.54
N ALA A 526 -9.87 15.04 9.56
CA ALA A 526 -10.06 15.40 10.96
C ALA A 526 -8.70 15.68 11.63
N PRO A 527 -8.22 16.95 11.64
CA PRO A 527 -6.99 17.33 12.30
C PRO A 527 -7.16 17.40 13.82
N LYS A 528 -6.05 17.45 14.58
CA LYS A 528 -6.10 17.89 15.98
C LYS A 528 -6.53 19.36 16.02
N LEU A 529 -7.61 19.64 16.72
CA LEU A 529 -8.07 21.04 16.90
C LEU A 529 -7.19 21.73 17.93
N SER A 530 -6.87 22.98 17.67
CA SER A 530 -6.07 23.83 18.59
C SER A 530 -6.93 24.68 19.51
N ARG A 531 -8.23 24.74 19.26
CA ARG A 531 -9.23 25.49 20.01
C ARG A 531 -10.63 24.94 19.78
N ASP A 532 -11.59 25.39 20.55
CA ASP A 532 -13.00 25.11 20.33
C ASP A 532 -13.59 25.99 19.23
N TYR A 533 -14.56 25.46 18.53
CA TYR A 533 -15.35 26.12 17.50
C TYR A 533 -16.83 26.13 17.94
N LYS A 534 -17.58 27.17 17.57
CA LYS A 534 -19.02 27.24 17.89
C LYS A 534 -19.83 26.16 17.12
N THR A 535 -19.36 25.84 15.91
CA THR A 535 -19.99 24.83 15.07
C THR A 535 -18.94 24.03 14.32
N ILE A 536 -19.09 22.71 14.29
CA ILE A 536 -18.27 21.79 13.49
C ILE A 536 -19.19 20.91 12.64
N ILE A 537 -19.02 21.01 11.33
CA ILE A 537 -19.71 20.18 10.34
C ILE A 537 -18.70 19.19 9.77
N VAL A 538 -19.01 17.90 9.81
CA VAL A 538 -18.14 16.80 9.33
C VAL A 538 -18.80 16.09 8.18
N GLN A 539 -18.10 16.01 7.05
CA GLN A 539 -18.48 15.20 5.89
C GLN A 539 -17.41 14.14 5.69
N ASP A 540 -17.66 12.92 6.16
CA ASP A 540 -16.66 11.83 6.13
C ASP A 540 -17.30 10.44 6.22
N ASN A 541 -16.44 9.40 6.16
CA ASN A 541 -16.80 7.99 6.39
C ASN A 541 -16.75 7.63 7.88
N PHE A 542 -15.87 8.27 8.66
CA PHE A 542 -15.57 7.95 10.06
C PHE A 542 -15.76 9.19 10.94
N PRO A 543 -16.24 9.02 12.19
CA PRO A 543 -16.34 10.11 13.12
C PRO A 543 -14.94 10.59 13.54
N PRO A 544 -14.75 11.90 13.75
CA PRO A 544 -13.53 12.42 14.35
C PRO A 544 -13.40 12.03 15.83
N LEU A 545 -12.23 12.31 16.44
CA LEU A 545 -11.98 12.06 17.87
C LEU A 545 -12.45 13.20 18.80
N PHE A 546 -13.17 14.18 18.25
CA PHE A 546 -13.73 15.32 18.98
C PHE A 546 -15.21 15.48 18.69
N GLU A 547 -15.90 16.29 19.46
CA GLU A 547 -17.31 16.56 19.29
C GLU A 547 -17.61 17.39 18.03
N PHE A 548 -18.77 17.15 17.42
CA PHE A 548 -19.23 17.85 16.21
C PHE A 548 -20.76 18.03 16.25
N ASP A 549 -21.28 18.93 15.41
CA ASP A 549 -22.71 19.29 15.43
C ASP A 549 -23.49 18.60 14.32
N VAL A 550 -22.89 18.41 13.14
CA VAL A 550 -23.51 17.77 11.98
C VAL A 550 -22.55 16.75 11.38
N PHE A 551 -23.04 15.56 11.07
CA PHE A 551 -22.31 14.54 10.34
C PHE A 551 -23.03 14.14 9.06
N LEU A 552 -22.31 14.29 7.94
CA LEU A 552 -22.80 13.98 6.59
C LEU A 552 -22.02 12.75 6.07
N PRO A 553 -22.62 11.56 6.07
CA PRO A 553 -21.91 10.30 5.78
C PRO A 553 -21.59 10.17 4.30
N THR A 554 -20.30 9.91 3.99
CA THR A 554 -19.85 9.85 2.61
C THR A 554 -19.70 8.42 2.10
N ALA A 555 -19.84 8.26 0.78
CA ALA A 555 -19.45 7.05 0.07
C ALA A 555 -17.92 6.96 0.01
N THR A 556 -17.38 5.73 0.08
CA THR A 556 -15.95 5.50 -0.11
C THR A 556 -15.58 5.48 -1.60
N PHE A 557 -14.27 5.46 -1.88
CA PHE A 557 -13.76 5.41 -3.26
C PHE A 557 -14.11 4.11 -4.02
N THR A 558 -14.59 3.05 -3.35
CA THR A 558 -15.08 1.82 -3.99
C THR A 558 -16.56 1.88 -4.33
N GLU A 559 -17.26 2.86 -3.80
CA GLU A 559 -18.72 3.05 -3.86
C GLU A 559 -19.12 4.21 -4.79
N THR A 560 -18.15 4.93 -5.35
CA THR A 560 -18.38 6.08 -6.24
C THR A 560 -17.55 6.00 -7.52
N LYS A 561 -17.88 6.83 -8.51
CA LYS A 561 -17.08 7.08 -9.71
C LYS A 561 -16.36 8.42 -9.56
N GLY A 562 -15.30 8.60 -10.32
CA GLY A 562 -14.58 9.88 -10.34
C GLY A 562 -13.18 9.74 -10.91
N THR A 563 -12.37 10.76 -10.72
CA THR A 563 -11.00 10.78 -11.20
C THR A 563 -10.01 11.31 -10.15
N TYR A 564 -8.75 10.96 -10.33
CA TYR A 564 -7.63 11.40 -9.50
C TYR A 564 -6.43 11.78 -10.36
N ILE A 565 -5.57 12.65 -9.84
CA ILE A 565 -4.27 12.95 -10.43
C ILE A 565 -3.17 12.29 -9.59
N ASN A 566 -2.39 11.42 -10.21
CA ASN A 566 -1.31 10.72 -9.52
C ASN A 566 0.00 11.53 -9.48
N ILE A 567 1.03 10.96 -8.81
CA ILE A 567 2.36 11.59 -8.65
C ILE A 567 3.05 11.91 -9.99
N GLU A 568 2.74 11.19 -11.08
CA GLU A 568 3.26 11.43 -12.43
C GLU A 568 2.44 12.48 -13.20
N GLY A 569 1.41 13.08 -12.59
CA GLY A 569 0.49 14.03 -13.23
C GLY A 569 -0.54 13.36 -14.15
N LYS A 570 -0.68 12.04 -14.10
CA LYS A 570 -1.61 11.27 -14.94
C LYS A 570 -2.98 11.17 -14.30
N LYS A 571 -4.03 11.39 -15.08
CA LYS A 571 -5.42 11.16 -14.69
C LYS A 571 -5.65 9.66 -14.48
N LYS A 572 -6.23 9.30 -13.33
CA LYS A 572 -6.59 7.94 -12.93
C LYS A 572 -8.09 7.84 -12.75
N ILE A 573 -8.70 6.80 -13.28
CA ILE A 573 -10.14 6.60 -13.28
C ILE A 573 -10.52 5.74 -12.08
N LEU A 574 -11.53 6.19 -11.36
CA LEU A 574 -12.18 5.45 -10.28
C LEU A 574 -13.47 4.84 -10.81
N GLN A 575 -13.63 3.54 -10.60
CA GLN A 575 -14.84 2.82 -10.94
C GLN A 575 -15.56 2.34 -9.68
N LYS A 576 -16.87 2.54 -9.65
CA LYS A 576 -17.75 2.01 -8.60
C LYS A 576 -17.77 0.48 -8.67
N ALA A 577 -17.45 -0.19 -7.57
CA ALA A 577 -17.45 -1.64 -7.46
C ALA A 577 -18.68 -2.16 -6.71
N ILE A 578 -19.14 -1.44 -5.68
CA ILE A 578 -20.25 -1.79 -4.80
C ILE A 578 -21.14 -0.57 -4.56
N ASP A 579 -22.34 -0.80 -4.05
CA ASP A 579 -23.22 0.27 -3.62
C ASP A 579 -22.81 0.82 -2.25
N PRO A 580 -23.03 2.12 -1.99
CA PRO A 580 -22.78 2.71 -0.68
C PRO A 580 -23.69 2.07 0.38
N PRO A 581 -23.19 1.77 1.59
CA PRO A 581 -24.01 1.23 2.67
C PRO A 581 -24.92 2.31 3.26
N GLY A 582 -26.12 1.89 3.70
CA GLY A 582 -27.09 2.76 4.34
C GLY A 582 -27.49 3.96 3.48
N LYS A 583 -27.36 5.15 4.03
CA LYS A 583 -27.72 6.43 3.37
C LYS A 583 -26.48 7.21 2.87
N SER A 584 -25.29 6.61 2.85
CA SER A 584 -24.04 7.30 2.41
C SER A 584 -24.13 7.81 0.97
N LYS A 585 -23.61 9.01 0.71
CA LYS A 585 -23.66 9.69 -0.60
C LYS A 585 -22.25 10.14 -1.05
N PRO A 586 -21.98 10.27 -2.37
CA PRO A 586 -20.72 10.84 -2.85
C PRO A 586 -20.46 12.26 -2.32
N ASP A 587 -19.18 12.61 -2.12
CA ASP A 587 -18.78 13.93 -1.58
C ASP A 587 -19.31 15.10 -2.41
N ASP A 588 -19.20 15.01 -3.72
CA ASP A 588 -19.66 16.02 -4.69
C ASP A 588 -21.19 16.17 -4.68
N TRP A 589 -21.93 15.08 -4.50
CA TRP A 589 -23.40 15.12 -4.37
C TRP A 589 -23.80 15.93 -3.12
N ILE A 590 -23.18 15.67 -1.96
CA ILE A 590 -23.49 16.38 -0.72
C ILE A 590 -23.27 17.90 -0.87
N ILE A 591 -22.11 18.27 -1.47
CA ILE A 591 -21.78 19.68 -1.70
C ILE A 591 -22.76 20.32 -2.70
N ALA A 592 -23.17 19.60 -3.73
CA ALA A 592 -24.12 20.09 -4.72
C ALA A 592 -25.51 20.33 -4.11
N GLU A 593 -26.01 19.43 -3.26
CA GLU A 593 -27.30 19.60 -2.59
C GLU A 593 -27.30 20.81 -1.62
N MET A 594 -26.22 20.99 -0.83
CA MET A 594 -26.08 22.19 0.01
C MET A 594 -26.03 23.47 -0.83
N SER A 595 -25.34 23.43 -1.99
CA SER A 595 -25.28 24.56 -2.92
C SER A 595 -26.65 24.92 -3.49
N LYS A 596 -27.50 23.94 -3.79
CA LYS A 596 -28.88 24.16 -4.24
C LYS A 596 -29.73 24.85 -3.16
N ILE A 597 -29.67 24.37 -1.91
CA ILE A 597 -30.40 24.97 -0.78
C ILE A 597 -29.95 26.41 -0.53
N LEU A 598 -28.66 26.70 -0.66
CA LEU A 598 -28.09 28.05 -0.56
C LEU A 598 -28.38 28.94 -1.79
N LYS A 599 -29.07 28.40 -2.82
CA LYS A 599 -29.35 29.07 -4.08
C LYS A 599 -28.10 29.61 -4.80
N PHE A 600 -26.99 28.86 -4.72
CA PHE A 600 -25.77 29.21 -5.44
C PHE A 600 -25.90 28.88 -6.93
N GLY A 601 -25.50 29.79 -7.79
CA GLY A 601 -25.43 29.53 -9.23
C GLY A 601 -24.37 28.47 -9.55
N MET A 602 -24.67 27.60 -10.52
CA MET A 602 -23.77 26.52 -10.97
C MET A 602 -22.55 26.98 -11.82
N ASN A 603 -22.36 28.31 -11.99
CA ASN A 603 -21.24 28.81 -12.78
C ASN A 603 -19.92 28.60 -12.06
N PRO A 604 -18.97 27.86 -12.66
CA PRO A 604 -17.64 27.69 -12.08
C PRO A 604 -16.94 29.05 -12.04
N SER A 605 -16.83 29.65 -10.87
CA SER A 605 -16.08 30.89 -10.71
C SER A 605 -14.60 30.61 -11.02
N LYS A 606 -14.01 31.36 -11.94
CA LYS A 606 -12.58 31.29 -12.31
C LYS A 606 -11.65 31.87 -11.23
N GLN A 607 -12.11 32.01 -10.00
CA GLN A 607 -11.27 32.58 -8.93
C GLN A 607 -10.11 31.59 -8.60
N LYS A 608 -8.92 31.96 -9.00
CA LYS A 608 -7.69 31.27 -8.61
C LYS A 608 -7.31 31.70 -7.21
N TYR A 609 -7.33 30.78 -6.27
CA TYR A 609 -6.74 31.02 -4.95
C TYR A 609 -5.24 31.34 -5.08
N ARG A 610 -4.71 32.17 -4.18
CA ARG A 610 -3.30 32.53 -4.20
C ARG A 610 -2.46 31.29 -3.97
N LYS A 611 -1.47 31.05 -4.84
CA LYS A 611 -0.43 30.06 -4.57
C LYS A 611 0.34 30.50 -3.33
N ILE A 612 0.09 29.88 -2.20
CA ILE A 612 0.86 30.16 -0.98
C ILE A 612 2.23 29.49 -1.13
N VAL A 613 3.13 30.17 -1.79
CA VAL A 613 4.56 29.87 -1.71
C VAL A 613 5.10 30.63 -0.51
N ARG A 614 5.01 30.09 0.69
CA ARG A 614 5.73 30.67 1.82
C ARG A 614 7.23 30.42 1.62
N ARG A 615 7.96 31.48 1.30
CA ARG A 615 9.41 31.56 1.48
C ARG A 615 9.72 31.69 2.99
N GLY A 616 9.34 30.71 3.77
CA GLY A 616 9.73 30.60 5.17
C GLY A 616 11.00 29.75 5.23
N ALA A 617 12.15 30.37 5.39
CA ALA A 617 13.36 29.65 5.78
C ALA A 617 13.01 28.85 7.05
N LEU A 618 13.21 27.51 7.00
CA LEU A 618 13.25 26.72 8.23
C LEU A 618 14.32 27.34 9.11
N LYS A 619 13.91 28.05 10.17
CA LYS A 619 14.88 28.53 11.18
C LYS A 619 15.69 27.33 11.60
N LYS A 620 17.01 27.42 11.51
CA LYS A 620 17.94 26.39 12.01
C LYS A 620 17.57 26.12 13.47
N ARG A 621 16.93 25.00 13.73
CA ARG A 621 16.54 24.59 15.08
C ARG A 621 17.70 23.76 15.63
N SER A 622 18.56 24.39 16.43
CA SER A 622 19.62 23.72 17.17
C SER A 622 19.09 23.16 18.49
N LEU A 623 19.71 22.07 18.98
CA LEU A 623 19.49 21.57 20.33
C LEU A 623 19.87 22.69 21.33
N THR A 624 19.07 22.80 22.39
CA THR A 624 19.28 23.74 23.49
C THR A 624 19.19 23.01 24.82
N ARG A 625 19.65 23.63 25.94
CA ARG A 625 19.47 23.06 27.28
C ARG A 625 17.99 22.79 27.60
N LYS A 626 17.07 23.58 27.05
CA LYS A 626 15.62 23.39 27.23
C LYS A 626 15.09 22.20 26.42
N TYR A 627 15.66 21.91 25.25
CA TYR A 627 15.24 20.85 24.34
C TYR A 627 16.48 20.02 23.92
N PRO A 628 16.93 19.08 24.77
CA PRO A 628 18.20 18.38 24.58
C PRO A 628 18.14 17.24 23.55
N HIS A 629 16.93 16.77 23.18
CA HIS A 629 16.75 15.66 22.24
C HIS A 629 16.17 16.15 20.91
N PHE A 630 16.24 15.33 19.87
CA PHE A 630 15.69 15.65 18.56
C PHE A 630 14.58 14.66 18.16
N LEU A 631 13.39 15.17 17.90
CA LEU A 631 12.29 14.40 17.32
C LEU A 631 12.42 14.39 15.81
N ILE A 632 12.60 13.21 15.24
CA ILE A 632 12.56 12.96 13.80
C ILE A 632 11.14 12.58 13.43
N VAL A 633 10.52 13.31 12.49
CA VAL A 633 9.19 12.99 11.97
C VAL A 633 9.30 12.60 10.50
N ARG A 634 8.67 11.49 10.12
CA ARG A 634 8.50 11.06 8.73
C ARG A 634 7.01 10.94 8.41
N GLU A 635 6.67 11.14 7.14
CA GLU A 635 5.28 11.01 6.71
C GLU A 635 4.70 9.62 6.99
N ASN A 636 3.49 9.61 7.54
CA ASN A 636 2.70 8.40 7.69
C ASN A 636 1.96 8.10 6.39
N CYS A 637 2.39 7.05 5.70
CA CYS A 637 1.73 6.59 4.47
C CYS A 637 0.57 5.63 4.73
N TYR A 638 0.30 5.25 5.98
CA TYR A 638 -0.77 4.34 6.39
C TYR A 638 -2.01 5.11 6.84
N SER A 639 -2.42 6.11 6.07
CA SER A 639 -3.58 6.96 6.39
C SER A 639 -4.60 6.99 5.25
N TYR A 640 -5.86 7.14 5.64
CA TYR A 640 -6.99 7.38 4.76
C TYR A 640 -7.83 8.52 5.32
N ARG A 641 -7.97 9.63 4.59
CA ARG A 641 -8.72 10.82 5.01
C ARG A 641 -8.31 11.32 6.41
N GLY A 642 -7.02 11.26 6.73
CA GLY A 642 -6.51 11.62 8.06
C GLY A 642 -6.66 10.54 9.12
N LEU A 643 -7.43 9.49 8.87
CA LEU A 643 -7.54 8.32 9.74
C LEU A 643 -6.32 7.42 9.57
N ILE A 644 -5.66 7.03 10.67
CA ILE A 644 -4.55 6.10 10.62
C ILE A 644 -5.06 4.66 10.61
N LEU A 645 -4.63 3.89 9.62
CA LEU A 645 -5.10 2.53 9.40
C LEU A 645 -4.78 1.59 10.57
N SER A 646 -3.64 1.80 11.25
CA SER A 646 -3.26 0.99 12.41
C SER A 646 -4.14 1.22 13.65
N LEU A 647 -4.79 2.39 13.77
CA LEU A 647 -5.72 2.66 14.87
C LEU A 647 -7.06 1.93 14.72
N VAL A 648 -7.46 1.64 13.48
CA VAL A 648 -8.76 1.03 13.21
C VAL A 648 -8.69 -0.41 12.72
N MET A 649 -7.56 -0.85 12.20
CA MET A 649 -7.41 -2.15 11.55
C MET A 649 -6.41 -3.04 12.27
N LYS A 650 -6.88 -4.16 12.86
CA LYS A 650 -6.07 -5.11 13.66
C LYS A 650 -4.79 -5.58 12.95
N GLY A 651 -4.84 -5.87 11.65
CA GLY A 651 -3.67 -6.30 10.88
C GLY A 651 -2.58 -5.22 10.80
N PHE A 652 -2.97 -3.97 10.57
CA PHE A 652 -2.02 -2.85 10.52
C PHE A 652 -1.46 -2.48 11.91
N LYS A 653 -2.25 -2.62 12.98
CA LYS A 653 -1.78 -2.43 14.35
C LYS A 653 -0.60 -3.34 14.69
N ARG A 654 -0.56 -4.56 14.16
CA ARG A 654 0.54 -5.52 14.37
C ARG A 654 1.84 -5.15 13.64
N LEU A 655 1.77 -4.31 12.63
CA LEU A 655 2.97 -3.80 11.94
C LEU A 655 3.78 -2.81 12.78
N LYS A 656 3.29 -2.38 13.93
CA LYS A 656 3.95 -1.46 14.90
C LYS A 656 4.40 -0.10 14.31
N TYR A 657 3.72 0.41 13.26
CA TYR A 657 4.20 1.61 12.58
C TYR A 657 3.84 2.92 13.28
N ASP A 658 2.69 3.02 13.97
CA ASP A 658 2.13 4.34 14.28
C ASP A 658 1.78 4.56 15.75
N ASN A 659 1.75 3.50 16.55
CA ASN A 659 1.22 3.55 17.93
C ASN A 659 2.29 3.86 19.00
N TYR A 660 3.54 4.03 18.58
CA TYR A 660 4.69 4.20 19.48
C TYR A 660 5.55 5.36 19.06
N ILE A 661 6.17 6.01 20.05
CA ILE A 661 7.36 6.80 19.83
C ILE A 661 8.56 5.87 19.89
N TRP A 662 9.31 5.81 18.83
CA TRP A 662 10.52 5.01 18.77
C TRP A 662 11.66 5.81 19.39
N ILE A 663 12.37 5.24 20.35
CA ILE A 663 13.44 5.93 21.07
C ILE A 663 14.77 5.22 20.91
N ALA A 664 15.84 5.98 20.84
CA ALA A 664 17.19 5.46 20.80
C ALA A 664 17.54 4.75 22.14
N PRO A 665 18.36 3.66 22.11
CA PRO A 665 18.71 2.92 23.31
C PRO A 665 19.41 3.76 24.38
N ASP A 666 20.25 4.74 23.99
CA ASP A 666 20.92 5.66 24.91
C ASP A 666 19.92 6.57 25.64
N VAL A 667 18.86 7.04 24.95
CA VAL A 667 17.79 7.84 25.53
C VAL A 667 16.96 7.00 26.49
N ALA A 668 16.62 5.76 26.08
CA ALA A 668 15.88 4.82 26.93
C ALA A 668 16.61 4.55 28.25
N LYS A 669 17.93 4.33 28.17
CA LYS A 669 18.79 4.11 29.35
C LYS A 669 18.83 5.33 30.27
N LYS A 670 19.01 6.54 29.72
CA LYS A 670 19.06 7.80 30.49
C LYS A 670 17.76 8.11 31.21
N LEU A 671 16.61 7.79 30.60
CA LEU A 671 15.28 8.07 31.14
C LEU A 671 14.67 6.88 31.88
N ASN A 672 15.39 5.75 31.97
CA ASN A 672 14.90 4.48 32.54
C ASN A 672 13.55 4.06 31.95
N ILE A 673 13.44 4.09 30.61
CA ILE A 673 12.25 3.73 29.85
C ILE A 673 12.36 2.29 29.37
N LYS A 674 11.27 1.53 29.50
CA LYS A 674 11.08 0.20 28.90
C LYS A 674 10.03 0.25 27.80
N ASN A 675 10.00 -0.75 26.92
CA ASN A 675 8.99 -0.85 25.88
C ASN A 675 7.56 -0.84 26.47
N GLY A 676 6.69 0.00 25.90
CA GLY A 676 5.31 0.18 26.34
C GLY A 676 5.10 1.23 27.44
N MET A 677 6.17 1.74 28.08
CA MET A 677 6.02 2.84 29.04
C MET A 677 5.66 4.14 28.33
N GLU A 678 4.83 4.96 28.97
CA GLU A 678 4.40 6.26 28.47
C GLU A 678 5.54 7.28 28.52
N LEU A 679 5.79 7.92 27.39
CA LEU A 679 6.79 8.97 27.19
C LEU A 679 6.11 10.28 26.84
N LYS A 680 6.33 11.30 27.64
CA LYS A 680 5.88 12.67 27.35
C LYS A 680 6.92 13.40 26.51
N ILE A 681 6.47 14.00 25.41
CA ILE A 681 7.29 14.73 24.45
C ILE A 681 6.82 16.15 24.38
N GLN A 682 7.68 17.07 24.77
CA GLN A 682 7.41 18.50 24.74
C GLN A 682 8.36 19.22 23.81
N GLY A 683 7.83 20.01 22.90
CA GLY A 683 8.56 20.84 21.96
C GLY A 683 7.87 22.17 21.76
N GLN A 684 8.34 22.94 20.79
CA GLN A 684 7.80 24.27 20.52
C GLN A 684 6.33 24.20 20.04
N ASN A 685 5.98 23.16 19.28
CA ASN A 685 4.65 22.97 18.68
C ASN A 685 4.13 21.56 18.91
N ILE A 686 4.61 20.87 19.94
CA ILE A 686 4.20 19.50 20.27
C ILE A 686 4.16 19.34 21.78
N ASP A 687 3.06 18.78 22.27
CA ASP A 687 2.91 18.28 23.64
C ASP A 687 2.03 17.05 23.56
N ILE A 688 2.65 15.88 23.68
CA ILE A 688 1.98 14.58 23.52
C ILE A 688 2.57 13.56 24.50
N THR A 689 1.75 12.58 24.85
CA THR A 689 2.17 11.39 25.58
C THR A 689 1.81 10.16 24.78
N MET A 690 2.78 9.26 24.56
CA MET A 690 2.61 8.04 23.81
C MET A 690 3.51 6.94 24.36
N PRO A 691 3.14 5.66 24.18
CA PRO A 691 3.99 4.55 24.57
C PRO A 691 5.31 4.53 23.77
N ALA A 692 6.40 4.26 24.45
CA ALA A 692 7.74 4.19 23.89
C ALA A 692 8.06 2.79 23.33
N TYR A 693 8.84 2.76 22.24
CA TYR A 693 9.43 1.55 21.67
C TYR A 693 10.92 1.77 21.45
N ILE A 694 11.76 0.97 22.11
CA ILE A 694 13.21 1.08 22.03
C ILE A 694 13.70 0.45 20.72
N SER A 695 14.49 1.19 19.93
CA SER A 695 14.98 0.72 18.64
C SER A 695 16.36 1.29 18.29
N ASP A 696 17.26 0.42 17.84
CA ASP A 696 18.59 0.76 17.31
C ASP A 696 18.56 1.45 15.94
N THR A 697 17.40 1.47 15.30
CA THR A 697 17.22 2.18 14.03
C THR A 697 17.19 3.69 14.21
N VAL A 698 16.88 4.16 15.42
CA VAL A 698 16.85 5.58 15.79
C VAL A 698 18.27 6.04 16.14
N PRO A 699 18.74 7.18 15.62
CA PRO A 699 20.05 7.73 15.97
C PRO A 699 20.15 8.10 17.46
N GLU A 700 21.36 8.09 18.00
CA GLU A 700 21.64 8.51 19.38
C GLU A 700 21.05 9.88 19.70
N ASN A 701 20.60 10.06 20.92
CA ASN A 701 19.97 11.27 21.45
C ASN A 701 18.71 11.72 20.71
N CYS A 702 18.04 10.79 20.01
CA CYS A 702 16.87 11.06 19.18
C CYS A 702 15.67 10.21 19.56
N VAL A 703 14.51 10.69 19.13
CA VAL A 703 13.26 9.95 19.08
C VAL A 703 12.66 10.07 17.69
N PHE A 704 11.86 9.10 17.29
CA PHE A 704 11.23 9.05 15.99
C PHE A 704 9.72 8.82 16.12
N ALA A 705 8.96 9.51 15.28
CA ALA A 705 7.52 9.28 15.12
C ALA A 705 7.10 9.42 13.66
N TYR A 706 6.04 8.71 13.28
CA TYR A 706 5.33 9.03 12.05
C TYR A 706 4.43 10.25 12.22
N SER A 707 4.28 11.05 11.17
CA SER A 707 3.39 12.21 11.20
C SER A 707 1.95 11.79 11.44
N HIS A 708 1.26 12.50 12.32
CA HIS A 708 -0.08 12.20 12.74
C HIS A 708 -0.89 13.49 12.88
N LEU A 709 -1.76 13.74 11.91
CA LEU A 709 -2.50 15.00 11.84
C LEU A 709 -3.43 15.19 13.05
N SER A 710 -4.13 14.14 13.48
CA SER A 710 -5.05 14.19 14.64
C SER A 710 -4.34 14.25 15.99
N MET A 711 -3.02 13.97 16.07
CA MET A 711 -2.20 14.13 17.27
C MET A 711 -1.29 15.37 17.23
N GLY A 712 -1.26 16.09 16.11
CA GLY A 712 -0.41 17.26 15.92
C GLY A 712 1.07 16.95 15.69
N ILE A 713 1.43 15.70 15.37
CA ILE A 713 2.80 15.29 15.04
C ILE A 713 3.04 15.54 13.53
N ASN A 714 3.73 16.62 13.18
CA ASN A 714 3.86 17.00 11.78
C ASN A 714 5.25 17.53 11.38
N THR A 715 6.13 17.85 12.33
CA THR A 715 7.44 18.42 12.00
C THR A 715 8.56 17.89 12.91
N SER A 716 9.74 17.61 12.34
CA SER A 716 10.95 17.30 13.10
C SER A 716 11.44 18.55 13.83
N GLN A 717 11.76 18.41 15.13
CA GLN A 717 12.16 19.54 15.98
C GLN A 717 12.92 19.08 17.24
N PRO A 718 13.68 19.99 17.90
CA PRO A 718 14.18 19.73 19.24
C PRO A 718 13.06 19.57 20.26
N VAL A 719 13.23 18.61 21.19
CA VAL A 719 12.21 18.24 22.18
C VAL A 719 12.86 17.98 23.54
N ARG A 720 12.07 18.11 24.60
CA ARG A 720 12.30 17.58 25.94
C ARG A 720 11.48 16.31 26.09
N LEU A 721 12.08 15.33 26.73
CA LEU A 721 11.49 14.03 26.98
C LEU A 721 11.40 13.81 28.49
N GLU A 722 10.27 13.32 28.94
CA GLU A 722 10.03 12.98 30.34
C GLU A 722 9.28 11.65 30.39
N ARG A 723 9.62 10.80 31.34
CA ARG A 723 8.78 9.65 31.66
C ARG A 723 7.45 10.19 32.19
N ALA A 724 6.33 9.79 31.60
CA ALA A 724 5.04 10.12 32.18
C ALA A 724 4.87 9.33 33.47
N GLU A 725 4.48 10.01 34.55
CA GLU A 725 4.10 9.32 35.79
C GLU A 725 2.92 8.39 35.50
N GLU A 726 2.97 7.17 36.03
CA GLU A 726 1.83 6.25 35.99
C GLU A 726 0.65 6.88 36.72
N GLY A 727 -0.20 7.55 35.95
CA GLY A 727 -1.47 8.02 36.48
C GLY A 727 -2.23 6.83 37.05
N ARG A 728 -2.54 6.84 38.34
CA ARG A 728 -3.45 5.86 38.98
C ARG A 728 -4.65 5.70 38.03
N LYS A 729 -4.81 4.52 37.45
CA LYS A 729 -6.03 4.14 36.78
C LYS A 729 -7.17 4.43 37.78
N LYS A 730 -7.96 5.45 37.51
CA LYS A 730 -9.30 5.51 38.07
C LYS A 730 -10.06 4.35 37.46
N GLU A 731 -10.43 3.40 38.31
CA GLU A 731 -11.31 2.27 38.01
C GLU A 731 -12.60 2.70 37.32
#